data_e78f26968c4cb8bfaf536d7d8e69ea6f
#
_entry.id   e78f26968c4cb8bfaf536d7d8e69ea6f
#
_cell.length_a   1.000
_cell.length_b   1.000
_cell.length_c   1.000
_cell.angle_alpha   90.00
_cell.angle_beta   90.00
_cell.angle_gamma   90.00
#
_symmetry.space_group_name_H-M   'P 1'
#
loop_
_entity.id
_entity.type
_entity.pdbx_description
1 polymer ?
#
loop_
_entity_poly.entity_id
_entity_poly.type
_entity_poly.pdbx_seq_one_letter_code
_entity_poly.pdbx_strand_id
1 'polypeptide(L)'
;MNRWIVPGALGFFLGVLSLSANVGREVAVETGGARGPLLMSGLGPSEAVWALPKEEISDARPDFYFRRIESSESRVSIPLRSLGVMSVALRMDTTVRTRVDLLRENKSLGESFVAPGPWAETRIASSIDPAPVDFALRFEDAPLVGRSDPENFRRYVDRLMIRSESGFDLPWRSRIAGGVAVAFLVLLIRAAVSGAAAGLTGLTLAALLFWLSLREPIALALALPRLLGFAMAAAALIALLGRLLRVSSRGGAALALLGSAMTLAYGFLSFLPNHSPADLDIHIWRTVDLEKVPMSYDAWLRYGSHYPTSSQIRGEATAALGEGPAIPYSPLPYVIFYAAHAAGLDLHWSMNAIQAVGLALLLPLVFALVRTVSSEHGGLLAAALMAQDLATVHHLGRAHAPAVLGGALGLGSLLAFGLSLEHIREPGRWRTPAILLGLGALGYSSTPLFYALFGLCFLGLTLLKPGSRDFARPAALALGAGGALALALFYGHYLPGLLSGGGSSLLSDPFPGRTFFIFHNESRQSLRLWRLGLFIPFLAALPALFMIAVRGPATLRLFLLSWAGAWAGIMVLKEPWAFPVLLRWAKEDFYAAPALALAVAITIARLESRPARLGLTALSLAVAAFLRIRDYGFHADSLRFLR
;
A
#
# COMPACT_ATOMS: atom_id res chain seq x y z
N MET A 1 -17.03 -30.98 17.24
CA MET A 1 -17.61 -29.63 17.30
C MET A 1 -16.99 -28.79 18.41
N ASN A 2 -16.94 -29.25 19.66
CA ASN A 2 -16.42 -28.46 20.81
C ASN A 2 -14.98 -27.90 20.67
N ARG A 3 -14.07 -28.61 19.97
CA ARG A 3 -12.67 -28.18 19.82
C ARG A 3 -12.47 -26.91 18.96
N TRP A 4 -13.49 -26.46 18.25
CA TRP A 4 -13.47 -25.22 17.47
C TRP A 4 -14.28 -24.09 18.12
N ILE A 5 -15.40 -24.43 18.76
CA ILE A 5 -16.30 -23.48 19.38
C ILE A 5 -15.61 -22.76 20.54
N VAL A 6 -14.95 -23.51 21.44
CA VAL A 6 -14.32 -22.94 22.63
C VAL A 6 -13.21 -21.92 22.29
N PRO A 7 -12.21 -22.25 21.43
CA PRO A 7 -11.19 -21.27 21.05
C PRO A 7 -11.78 -20.06 20.33
N GLY A 8 -12.76 -20.24 19.45
CA GLY A 8 -13.41 -19.14 18.75
C GLY A 8 -14.18 -18.21 19.71
N ALA A 9 -14.96 -18.79 20.63
CA ALA A 9 -15.69 -18.01 21.64
C ALA A 9 -14.72 -17.26 22.58
N LEU A 10 -13.66 -17.93 23.05
CA LEU A 10 -12.63 -17.28 23.88
C LEU A 10 -11.96 -16.13 23.14
N GLY A 11 -11.57 -16.33 21.89
CA GLY A 11 -11.00 -15.28 21.05
C GLY A 11 -11.95 -14.10 20.87
N PHE A 12 -13.24 -14.36 20.63
CA PHE A 12 -14.26 -13.32 20.55
C PHE A 12 -14.36 -12.49 21.84
N PHE A 13 -14.51 -13.15 22.98
CA PHE A 13 -14.60 -12.46 24.26
C PHE A 13 -13.35 -11.66 24.59
N LEU A 14 -12.16 -12.22 24.35
CA LEU A 14 -10.89 -11.49 24.54
C LEU A 14 -10.82 -10.24 23.65
N GLY A 15 -11.22 -10.33 22.38
CA GLY A 15 -11.24 -9.20 21.48
C GLY A 15 -12.25 -8.12 21.90
N VAL A 16 -13.45 -8.49 22.35
CA VAL A 16 -14.45 -7.54 22.86
C VAL A 16 -13.94 -6.87 24.15
N LEU A 17 -13.43 -7.64 25.09
CA LEU A 17 -12.92 -7.11 26.37
C LEU A 17 -11.74 -6.16 26.16
N SER A 18 -10.82 -6.47 25.25
CA SER A 18 -9.66 -5.60 24.97
C SER A 18 -10.07 -4.23 24.44
N LEU A 19 -11.23 -4.11 23.80
CA LEU A 19 -11.76 -2.86 23.24
C LEU A 19 -12.82 -2.21 24.13
N SER A 20 -13.08 -2.72 25.32
CA SER A 20 -14.08 -2.18 26.25
C SER A 20 -13.48 -1.18 27.24
N ALA A 21 -12.17 -0.97 27.23
CA ALA A 21 -11.53 0.04 28.07
C ALA A 21 -11.78 1.45 27.53
N ASN A 22 -11.84 2.43 28.43
CA ASN A 22 -11.91 3.83 28.05
C ASN A 22 -10.63 4.23 27.33
N VAL A 23 -10.78 4.86 26.20
CA VAL A 23 -9.69 5.47 25.44
C VAL A 23 -9.31 6.81 26.04
N GLY A 24 -8.11 7.27 25.85
CA GLY A 24 -7.58 8.49 26.46
C GLY A 24 -8.50 9.71 26.41
N ARG A 25 -8.12 10.76 27.11
CA ARG A 25 -8.92 11.99 27.23
C ARG A 25 -8.77 12.94 26.03
N GLU A 26 -7.86 12.66 25.13
CA GLU A 26 -7.55 13.52 23.98
C GLU A 26 -7.40 12.68 22.72
N VAL A 27 -8.01 13.12 21.64
CA VAL A 27 -7.88 12.52 20.31
C VAL A 27 -7.55 13.59 19.29
N ALA A 28 -6.61 13.29 18.39
CA ALA A 28 -6.21 14.17 17.30
C ALA A 28 -6.76 13.65 15.97
N VAL A 29 -7.31 14.56 15.17
CA VAL A 29 -7.69 14.34 13.78
C VAL A 29 -6.73 15.12 12.92
N GLU A 30 -5.78 14.42 12.30
CA GLU A 30 -4.92 15.00 11.27
C GLU A 30 -5.73 15.00 9.96
N THR A 31 -6.05 16.19 9.46
CA THR A 31 -6.95 16.33 8.29
C THR A 31 -6.23 16.08 6.97
N GLY A 32 -4.93 16.35 6.93
CA GLY A 32 -4.10 16.13 5.74
C GLY A 32 -3.98 14.67 5.32
N GLY A 33 -4.11 13.73 6.26
CA GLY A 33 -4.01 12.30 6.00
C GLY A 33 -5.20 11.71 5.23
N ALA A 34 -5.05 10.45 4.79
CA ALA A 34 -6.09 9.72 4.07
C ALA A 34 -7.40 9.57 4.88
N ARG A 35 -7.31 9.58 6.20
CA ARG A 35 -8.48 9.52 7.09
C ARG A 35 -9.23 10.84 7.23
N GLY A 36 -8.61 11.99 6.88
CA GLY A 36 -9.23 13.31 7.00
C GLY A 36 -10.61 13.38 6.36
N PRO A 37 -10.78 13.04 5.08
CA PRO A 37 -12.08 13.02 4.39
C PRO A 37 -13.11 12.04 4.97
N LEU A 38 -12.64 11.01 5.69
CA LEU A 38 -13.54 10.06 6.39
C LEU A 38 -14.12 10.63 7.67
N LEU A 39 -13.51 11.68 8.21
CA LEU A 39 -13.84 12.27 9.51
C LEU A 39 -14.39 13.68 9.38
N MET A 40 -14.06 14.40 8.30
CA MET A 40 -14.45 15.79 8.11
C MET A 40 -14.87 16.03 6.66
N SER A 41 -16.05 16.59 6.43
CA SER A 41 -16.54 16.99 5.12
C SER A 41 -16.03 18.36 4.69
N GLY A 42 -16.14 18.68 3.39
CA GLY A 42 -15.77 19.99 2.85
C GLY A 42 -14.27 20.25 2.78
N LEU A 43 -13.46 19.20 2.83
CA LEU A 43 -12.02 19.25 2.65
C LEU A 43 -11.67 19.05 1.17
N GLY A 44 -10.82 19.91 0.65
CA GLY A 44 -10.18 19.76 -0.65
C GLY A 44 -9.09 18.69 -0.68
N PRO A 45 -8.34 18.56 -1.79
CA PRO A 45 -7.23 17.64 -1.92
C PRO A 45 -6.17 17.86 -0.84
N SER A 46 -5.44 16.80 -0.50
CA SER A 46 -4.30 16.89 0.42
C SER A 46 -3.14 17.64 -0.23
N GLU A 47 -2.57 18.54 0.52
CA GLU A 47 -1.42 19.33 0.13
C GLU A 47 -0.28 19.14 1.12
N ALA A 48 0.97 19.22 0.64
CA ALA A 48 2.14 19.14 1.49
C ALA A 48 2.74 20.54 1.70
N VAL A 49 3.28 20.79 2.87
CA VAL A 49 3.88 22.08 3.22
C VAL A 49 4.95 22.54 2.23
N TRP A 50 5.73 21.63 1.66
CA TRP A 50 6.72 21.96 0.64
C TRP A 50 6.13 22.49 -0.69
N ALA A 51 4.81 22.39 -0.87
CA ALA A 51 4.09 23.00 -1.99
C ALA A 51 3.72 24.48 -1.72
N LEU A 52 3.85 24.95 -0.47
CA LEU A 52 3.64 26.36 -0.12
C LEU A 52 4.85 27.23 -0.55
N PRO A 53 4.64 28.55 -0.78
CA PRO A 53 5.72 29.50 -0.91
C PRO A 53 6.68 29.46 0.29
N LYS A 54 7.98 29.69 0.05
CA LYS A 54 8.99 29.61 1.11
C LYS A 54 8.72 30.54 2.31
N GLU A 55 8.07 31.65 2.06
CA GLU A 55 7.68 32.64 3.06
C GLU A 55 6.63 32.11 4.04
N GLU A 56 5.87 31.09 3.62
CA GLU A 56 4.79 30.48 4.40
C GLU A 56 5.25 29.23 5.19
N ILE A 57 6.50 28.78 5.00
CA ILE A 57 7.01 27.50 5.57
C ILE A 57 7.65 27.68 6.96
N SER A 58 7.73 28.91 7.52
CA SER A 58 8.64 29.26 8.61
C SER A 58 8.58 28.38 9.88
N ASP A 59 7.47 27.65 10.14
CA ASP A 59 7.32 26.80 11.33
C ASP A 59 6.76 25.39 11.02
N ALA A 60 6.68 25.02 9.74
CA ALA A 60 6.11 23.76 9.34
C ALA A 60 7.18 22.64 9.28
N ARG A 61 6.83 21.47 9.79
CA ARG A 61 7.68 20.28 9.67
C ARG A 61 7.70 19.77 8.22
N PRO A 62 8.83 19.26 7.70
CA PRO A 62 8.97 18.83 6.30
C PRO A 62 8.01 17.70 5.86
N ASP A 63 7.38 17.01 6.80
CA ASP A 63 6.44 15.88 6.52
C ASP A 63 4.99 16.23 6.83
N PHE A 64 4.66 17.51 6.84
CA PHE A 64 3.37 18.01 7.25
C PHE A 64 2.39 18.07 6.07
N TYR A 65 1.22 17.49 6.23
CA TYR A 65 0.12 17.52 5.26
C TYR A 65 -1.08 18.27 5.82
N PHE A 66 -1.77 19.01 4.96
CA PHE A 66 -2.95 19.79 5.29
C PHE A 66 -3.96 19.74 4.15
N ARG A 67 -5.17 20.22 4.40
CA ARG A 67 -6.21 20.34 3.37
C ARG A 67 -6.82 21.72 3.40
N ARG A 68 -7.20 22.20 2.20
CA ARG A 68 -7.99 23.41 2.06
C ARG A 68 -9.43 23.14 2.51
N ILE A 69 -10.02 24.11 3.24
CA ILE A 69 -11.44 24.12 3.52
C ILE A 69 -12.13 24.77 2.32
N GLU A 70 -12.94 24.00 1.60
CA GLU A 70 -13.67 24.45 0.42
C GLU A 70 -15.12 24.85 0.72
N SER A 71 -15.61 24.51 1.92
CA SER A 71 -16.98 24.77 2.37
C SER A 71 -17.01 25.79 3.49
N SER A 72 -18.07 26.60 3.56
CA SER A 72 -18.34 27.47 4.70
C SER A 72 -18.73 26.68 5.95
N GLU A 73 -19.14 25.43 5.80
CA GLU A 73 -19.49 24.53 6.90
C GLU A 73 -18.89 23.15 6.65
N SER A 74 -18.17 22.62 7.64
CA SER A 74 -17.57 21.29 7.60
C SER A 74 -18.11 20.44 8.74
N ARG A 75 -18.71 19.30 8.40
CA ARG A 75 -19.19 18.36 9.41
C ARG A 75 -18.05 17.44 9.84
N VAL A 76 -17.86 17.33 11.14
CA VAL A 76 -16.88 16.44 11.79
C VAL A 76 -17.65 15.30 12.44
N SER A 77 -17.35 14.07 12.00
CA SER A 77 -17.96 12.85 12.53
C SER A 77 -16.87 11.85 12.89
N ILE A 78 -16.61 11.70 14.18
CA ILE A 78 -15.58 10.80 14.69
C ILE A 78 -16.26 9.57 15.28
N PRO A 79 -15.84 8.34 14.94
CA PRO A 79 -16.49 7.12 15.40
C PRO A 79 -16.11 6.79 16.86
N LEU A 80 -16.28 7.74 17.75
CA LEU A 80 -16.08 7.63 19.18
C LEU A 80 -17.27 8.26 19.91
N ARG A 81 -17.46 7.88 21.15
CA ARG A 81 -18.41 8.50 22.06
C ARG A 81 -17.65 9.21 23.17
N SER A 82 -17.92 10.49 23.38
CA SER A 82 -17.40 11.21 24.54
C SER A 82 -18.13 10.77 25.80
N LEU A 83 -17.41 10.58 26.88
CA LEU A 83 -17.94 10.21 28.21
C LEU A 83 -18.11 11.41 29.14
N GLY A 84 -17.69 12.61 28.73
CA GLY A 84 -17.78 13.85 29.49
C GLY A 84 -17.86 15.06 28.56
N VAL A 85 -17.77 16.25 29.16
CA VAL A 85 -17.75 17.52 28.44
C VAL A 85 -16.58 17.54 27.46
N MET A 86 -16.84 18.04 26.26
CA MET A 86 -15.82 18.12 25.19
C MET A 86 -15.35 19.56 25.01
N SER A 87 -14.08 19.71 24.63
CA SER A 87 -13.51 20.91 24.04
C SER A 87 -12.85 20.58 22.72
N VAL A 88 -12.89 21.52 21.79
CA VAL A 88 -12.32 21.38 20.43
C VAL A 88 -11.26 22.44 20.24
N ALA A 89 -10.05 22.05 19.83
CA ALA A 89 -9.01 22.97 19.38
C ALA A 89 -8.75 22.70 17.91
N LEU A 90 -8.68 23.78 17.12
CA LEU A 90 -8.49 23.75 15.70
C LEU A 90 -7.19 24.48 15.36
N ARG A 91 -6.31 23.86 14.57
CA ARG A 91 -5.10 24.51 14.04
C ARG A 91 -5.31 24.79 12.55
N MET A 92 -5.22 26.07 12.19
CA MET A 92 -5.48 26.57 10.85
C MET A 92 -4.40 27.55 10.40
N ASP A 93 -4.18 27.58 9.09
CA ASP A 93 -3.56 28.68 8.39
C ASP A 93 -4.62 29.46 7.63
N THR A 94 -4.72 30.76 7.88
CA THR A 94 -5.70 31.62 7.24
C THR A 94 -5.11 33.01 6.94
N THR A 95 -5.47 33.54 5.78
CA THR A 95 -5.05 34.89 5.36
C THR A 95 -5.91 35.99 5.95
N VAL A 96 -7.04 35.64 6.54
CA VAL A 96 -8.00 36.59 7.14
C VAL A 96 -8.41 36.14 8.54
N ARG A 97 -8.86 37.09 9.36
CA ARG A 97 -9.47 36.73 10.63
C ARG A 97 -10.75 35.95 10.38
N THR A 98 -10.77 34.68 10.80
CA THR A 98 -11.90 33.76 10.57
C THR A 98 -12.59 33.46 11.88
N ARG A 99 -13.90 33.70 11.94
CA ARG A 99 -14.75 33.22 13.03
C ARG A 99 -15.06 31.76 12.78
N VAL A 100 -14.95 30.94 13.82
CA VAL A 100 -15.27 29.53 13.78
C VAL A 100 -16.34 29.23 14.82
N ASP A 101 -17.54 28.88 14.37
CA ASP A 101 -18.64 28.47 15.22
C ASP A 101 -18.71 26.94 15.28
N LEU A 102 -18.80 26.39 16.48
CA LEU A 102 -19.07 24.99 16.73
C LEU A 102 -20.58 24.77 16.82
N LEU A 103 -21.14 23.96 15.93
CA LEU A 103 -22.56 23.72 15.80
C LEU A 103 -22.90 22.26 16.07
N ARG A 104 -24.03 22.03 16.78
CA ARG A 104 -24.66 20.72 16.87
C ARG A 104 -26.15 20.87 16.59
N GLU A 105 -26.67 20.11 15.63
CA GLU A 105 -28.06 20.20 15.20
C GLU A 105 -28.46 21.65 14.90
N ASN A 106 -27.59 22.41 14.27
CA ASN A 106 -27.71 23.85 13.92
C ASN A 106 -27.75 24.80 15.14
N LYS A 107 -27.49 24.34 16.36
CA LYS A 107 -27.35 25.21 17.55
C LYS A 107 -25.88 25.51 17.79
N SER A 108 -25.53 26.77 17.98
CA SER A 108 -24.18 27.14 18.36
C SER A 108 -23.89 26.66 19.79
N LEU A 109 -22.77 25.96 19.92
CA LEU A 109 -22.25 25.42 21.18
C LEU A 109 -21.09 26.25 21.71
N GLY A 110 -20.48 27.05 20.85
CA GLY A 110 -19.38 27.94 21.17
C GLY A 110 -18.76 28.51 19.89
N GLU A 111 -18.06 29.61 20.06
CA GLU A 111 -17.38 30.31 18.97
C GLU A 111 -15.95 30.68 19.36
N SER A 112 -15.11 30.86 18.40
CA SER A 112 -13.76 31.41 18.57
C SER A 112 -13.29 32.10 17.29
N PHE A 113 -12.21 32.86 17.40
CA PHE A 113 -11.60 33.55 16.25
C PHE A 113 -10.20 33.02 16.02
N VAL A 114 -9.92 32.67 14.75
CA VAL A 114 -8.57 32.37 14.30
C VAL A 114 -7.95 33.65 13.77
N ALA A 115 -6.81 34.04 14.32
CA ALA A 115 -6.05 35.17 13.82
C ALA A 115 -5.43 34.85 12.44
N PRO A 116 -5.28 35.86 11.57
CA PRO A 116 -4.49 35.66 10.34
C PRO A 116 -3.06 35.28 10.69
N GLY A 117 -2.53 34.34 9.95
CA GLY A 117 -1.16 33.88 10.12
C GLY A 117 -1.00 32.37 9.96
N PRO A 118 0.25 31.90 9.84
CA PRO A 118 0.52 30.50 9.64
C PRO A 118 0.19 29.68 10.91
N TRP A 119 -0.66 28.68 10.75
CA TRP A 119 -0.92 27.60 11.70
C TRP A 119 -1.33 28.06 13.11
N ALA A 120 -2.19 29.07 13.19
CA ALA A 120 -2.75 29.53 14.45
C ALA A 120 -3.67 28.46 15.07
N GLU A 121 -3.50 28.22 16.38
CA GLU A 121 -4.39 27.34 17.15
C GLU A 121 -5.46 28.18 17.86
N THR A 122 -6.71 27.77 17.70
CA THR A 122 -7.82 28.34 18.45
C THR A 122 -8.56 27.25 19.22
N ARG A 123 -9.07 27.58 20.40
CA ARG A 123 -9.85 26.65 21.23
C ARG A 123 -11.27 27.14 21.36
N ILE A 124 -12.20 26.22 21.11
CA ILE A 124 -13.62 26.42 21.28
C ILE A 124 -14.04 25.60 22.50
N ALA A 125 -14.30 26.27 23.60
CA ALA A 125 -14.88 25.61 24.78
C ALA A 125 -16.33 25.28 24.48
N SER A 126 -16.74 24.06 24.74
CA SER A 126 -18.09 23.60 24.48
C SER A 126 -18.57 22.79 25.67
N SER A 127 -19.80 23.04 26.13
CA SER A 127 -20.51 22.23 27.11
C SER A 127 -21.30 21.10 26.42
N ILE A 128 -20.65 20.31 25.58
CA ILE A 128 -21.32 19.19 24.92
C ILE A 128 -21.43 18.02 25.91
N ASP A 129 -22.65 17.61 26.19
CA ASP A 129 -22.94 16.42 26.99
C ASP A 129 -22.38 15.14 26.37
N PRO A 130 -22.17 14.06 27.17
CA PRO A 130 -21.71 12.77 26.68
C PRO A 130 -22.52 12.28 25.50
N ALA A 131 -21.89 12.18 24.33
CA ALA A 131 -22.57 11.86 23.07
C ALA A 131 -21.59 11.38 21.98
N PRO A 132 -22.10 10.86 20.86
CA PRO A 132 -21.28 10.68 19.67
C PRO A 132 -20.57 11.99 19.30
N VAL A 133 -19.31 11.88 18.88
CA VAL A 133 -18.52 13.04 18.44
C VAL A 133 -18.94 13.39 17.03
N ASP A 134 -20.04 14.12 16.90
CA ASP A 134 -20.63 14.58 15.63
C ASP A 134 -21.08 16.04 15.80
N PHE A 135 -20.41 16.94 15.06
CA PHE A 135 -20.67 18.38 15.10
C PHE A 135 -20.26 19.03 13.76
N ALA A 136 -20.71 20.26 13.53
CA ALA A 136 -20.26 21.06 12.39
C ALA A 136 -19.40 22.24 12.85
N LEU A 137 -18.45 22.60 12.03
CA LEU A 137 -17.66 23.82 12.11
C LEU A 137 -18.11 24.76 11.01
N ARG A 138 -18.62 25.94 11.36
CA ARG A 138 -18.97 26.98 10.40
C ARG A 138 -17.88 28.04 10.43
N PHE A 139 -17.42 28.41 9.24
CA PHE A 139 -16.36 29.36 9.03
C PHE A 139 -16.92 30.64 8.43
N GLU A 140 -16.79 31.75 9.11
CA GLU A 140 -17.20 33.09 8.66
C GLU A 140 -15.97 34.00 8.63
N ASP A 141 -15.62 34.50 7.45
CA ASP A 141 -14.50 35.42 7.32
C ASP A 141 -14.96 36.84 7.71
N ALA A 142 -14.15 37.52 8.51
CA ALA A 142 -14.36 38.91 8.75
C ALA A 142 -14.18 39.70 7.43
N PRO A 143 -15.12 40.57 7.06
CA PRO A 143 -15.03 41.34 5.83
C PRO A 143 -13.75 42.18 5.86
N LEU A 144 -12.85 41.94 4.91
CA LEU A 144 -11.69 42.81 4.70
C LEU A 144 -12.17 44.08 4.02
N VAL A 145 -12.15 45.18 4.76
CA VAL A 145 -12.43 46.50 4.21
C VAL A 145 -11.42 46.76 3.08
N GLY A 146 -11.89 46.79 1.84
CA GLY A 146 -11.09 47.22 0.67
C GLY A 146 -10.45 46.08 -0.20
N ARG A 147 -10.69 44.79 0.02
CA ARG A 147 -10.24 43.73 -0.88
C ARG A 147 -11.41 42.88 -1.36
N SER A 148 -11.69 42.99 -2.66
CA SER A 148 -12.80 42.32 -3.37
C SER A 148 -12.39 41.04 -4.08
N ASP A 149 -11.27 40.42 -3.78
CA ASP A 149 -10.76 39.27 -4.51
C ASP A 149 -10.98 37.96 -3.74
N PRO A 150 -12.05 37.20 -4.07
CA PRO A 150 -12.36 35.95 -3.37
C PRO A 150 -11.35 34.83 -3.65
N GLU A 151 -10.49 34.95 -4.67
CA GLU A 151 -9.48 33.94 -5.00
C GLU A 151 -8.30 33.92 -4.02
N ASN A 152 -8.15 34.97 -3.21
CA ASN A 152 -7.06 35.07 -2.23
C ASN A 152 -7.40 34.59 -0.80
N PHE A 153 -8.61 34.10 -0.58
CA PHE A 153 -8.98 33.55 0.72
C PHE A 153 -8.49 32.11 0.85
N ARG A 154 -7.35 31.93 1.52
CA ARG A 154 -6.80 30.62 1.83
C ARG A 154 -7.18 30.23 3.25
N ARG A 155 -7.83 29.08 3.41
CA ARG A 155 -8.13 28.43 4.69
C ARG A 155 -7.60 27.01 4.60
N TYR A 156 -6.54 26.75 5.32
CA TYR A 156 -5.97 25.41 5.44
C TYR A 156 -6.14 24.90 6.86
N VAL A 157 -6.46 23.65 7.00
CA VAL A 157 -6.54 22.96 8.28
C VAL A 157 -5.63 21.73 8.25
N ASP A 158 -4.87 21.55 9.31
CA ASP A 158 -4.03 20.36 9.45
C ASP A 158 -4.48 19.46 10.59
N ARG A 159 -4.98 20.07 11.67
CA ARG A 159 -5.28 19.33 12.89
C ARG A 159 -6.51 19.85 13.61
N LEU A 160 -7.30 18.89 14.09
CA LEU A 160 -8.38 19.09 15.04
C LEU A 160 -8.08 18.25 16.29
N MET A 161 -8.01 18.90 17.45
CA MET A 161 -7.82 18.23 18.75
C MET A 161 -9.14 18.23 19.51
N ILE A 162 -9.58 17.07 19.98
CA ILE A 162 -10.80 16.94 20.76
C ILE A 162 -10.44 16.36 22.12
N ARG A 163 -10.82 17.05 23.18
CA ARG A 163 -10.63 16.62 24.55
C ARG A 163 -11.97 16.30 25.19
N SER A 164 -12.00 15.22 25.96
CA SER A 164 -13.13 14.85 26.80
C SER A 164 -12.65 14.74 28.25
N GLU A 165 -13.39 15.30 29.21
CA GLU A 165 -13.05 15.26 30.64
C GLU A 165 -12.95 13.83 31.17
N SER A 166 -13.87 12.97 30.75
CA SER A 166 -13.96 11.57 31.19
C SER A 166 -13.43 10.55 30.18
N GLY A 167 -12.83 11.03 29.03
CA GLY A 167 -12.32 10.20 27.98
C GLY A 167 -13.35 9.81 26.94
N PHE A 168 -12.98 8.87 26.08
CA PHE A 168 -13.79 8.39 24.97
C PHE A 168 -14.05 6.89 25.07
N ASP A 169 -15.09 6.45 24.40
CA ASP A 169 -15.49 5.05 24.29
C ASP A 169 -15.57 4.63 22.83
N LEU A 170 -15.14 3.39 22.56
CA LEU A 170 -15.24 2.80 21.22
C LEU A 170 -16.68 2.34 20.95
N PRO A 171 -17.22 2.56 19.73
CA PRO A 171 -18.54 2.11 19.38
C PRO A 171 -18.65 0.58 19.46
N TRP A 172 -19.82 0.08 19.83
CA TRP A 172 -20.08 -1.36 19.97
C TRP A 172 -19.76 -2.15 18.69
N ARG A 173 -19.98 -1.55 17.51
CA ARG A 173 -19.64 -2.16 16.21
C ARG A 173 -18.16 -2.49 16.11
N SER A 174 -17.28 -1.58 16.55
CA SER A 174 -15.83 -1.81 16.54
C SER A 174 -15.42 -2.87 17.55
N ARG A 175 -16.08 -2.93 18.71
CA ARG A 175 -15.84 -3.99 19.72
C ARG A 175 -16.20 -5.36 19.18
N ILE A 176 -17.38 -5.50 18.56
CA ILE A 176 -17.80 -6.75 17.93
C ILE A 176 -16.85 -7.12 16.79
N ALA A 177 -16.50 -6.17 15.90
CA ALA A 177 -15.57 -6.42 14.82
C ALA A 177 -14.20 -6.90 15.34
N GLY A 178 -13.70 -6.32 16.42
CA GLY A 178 -12.48 -6.78 17.11
C GLY A 178 -12.61 -8.19 17.66
N GLY A 179 -13.74 -8.51 18.30
CA GLY A 179 -14.04 -9.85 18.78
C GLY A 179 -14.04 -10.88 17.64
N VAL A 180 -14.73 -10.57 16.53
CA VAL A 180 -14.77 -11.42 15.34
C VAL A 180 -13.39 -11.57 14.72
N ALA A 181 -12.61 -10.48 14.63
CA ALA A 181 -11.25 -10.53 14.07
C ALA A 181 -10.34 -11.46 14.89
N VAL A 182 -10.33 -11.34 16.21
CA VAL A 182 -9.53 -12.21 17.09
C VAL A 182 -10.02 -13.66 16.98
N ALA A 183 -11.34 -13.91 17.04
CA ALA A 183 -11.89 -15.24 16.88
C ALA A 183 -11.48 -15.88 15.55
N PHE A 184 -11.61 -15.14 14.47
CA PHE A 184 -11.26 -15.60 13.12
C PHE A 184 -9.77 -15.97 13.02
N LEU A 185 -8.86 -15.11 13.49
CA LEU A 185 -7.43 -15.39 13.48
C LEU A 185 -7.07 -16.57 14.38
N VAL A 186 -7.67 -16.66 15.58
CA VAL A 186 -7.48 -17.81 16.49
C VAL A 186 -7.91 -19.12 15.85
N LEU A 187 -9.03 -19.13 15.11
CA LEU A 187 -9.48 -20.32 14.39
C LEU A 187 -8.53 -20.71 13.25
N LEU A 188 -7.99 -19.73 12.50
CA LEU A 188 -6.98 -20.02 11.47
C LEU A 188 -5.68 -20.57 12.08
N ILE A 189 -5.22 -20.01 13.20
CA ILE A 189 -4.06 -20.53 13.91
C ILE A 189 -4.31 -21.93 14.43
N ARG A 190 -5.50 -22.18 14.97
CA ARG A 190 -5.90 -23.53 15.43
C ARG A 190 -5.92 -24.55 14.29
N ALA A 191 -6.27 -24.14 13.08
CA ALA A 191 -6.22 -24.96 11.89
C ALA A 191 -4.78 -25.26 11.43
N ALA A 192 -3.87 -24.29 11.61
CA ALA A 192 -2.48 -24.38 11.15
C ALA A 192 -1.57 -25.07 12.18
N VAL A 193 -1.79 -24.84 13.49
CA VAL A 193 -0.85 -25.20 14.58
C VAL A 193 -1.59 -25.86 15.75
N SER A 194 -0.90 -26.07 16.88
CA SER A 194 -1.45 -26.65 18.09
C SER A 194 -2.41 -25.70 18.84
N GLY A 195 -3.27 -26.28 19.71
CA GLY A 195 -4.21 -25.52 20.52
C GLY A 195 -3.58 -24.54 21.50
N ALA A 196 -2.44 -24.89 22.09
CA ALA A 196 -1.71 -24.00 23.02
C ALA A 196 -1.21 -22.74 22.28
N ALA A 197 -0.62 -22.91 21.09
CA ALA A 197 -0.18 -21.78 20.27
C ALA A 197 -1.36 -20.86 19.87
N ALA A 198 -2.51 -21.43 19.55
CA ALA A 198 -3.70 -20.64 19.23
C ALA A 198 -4.18 -19.79 20.42
N GLY A 199 -4.16 -20.35 21.64
CA GLY A 199 -4.51 -19.60 22.86
C GLY A 199 -3.55 -18.46 23.14
N LEU A 200 -2.24 -18.71 23.09
CA LEU A 200 -1.22 -17.67 23.29
C LEU A 200 -1.33 -16.54 22.26
N THR A 201 -1.51 -16.89 21.00
CA THR A 201 -1.66 -15.87 19.94
C THR A 201 -2.95 -15.08 20.11
N GLY A 202 -4.04 -15.71 20.55
CA GLY A 202 -5.28 -15.00 20.88
C GLY A 202 -5.08 -13.94 21.95
N LEU A 203 -4.36 -14.26 23.01
CA LEU A 203 -3.97 -13.31 24.07
C LEU A 203 -3.09 -12.18 23.52
N THR A 204 -2.09 -12.52 22.71
CA THR A 204 -1.21 -11.51 22.08
C THR A 204 -1.99 -10.56 21.18
N LEU A 205 -2.92 -11.06 20.36
CA LEU A 205 -3.79 -10.23 19.53
C LEU A 205 -4.71 -9.34 20.36
N ALA A 206 -5.30 -9.86 21.44
CA ALA A 206 -6.12 -9.08 22.34
C ALA A 206 -5.31 -7.97 23.03
N ALA A 207 -4.09 -8.27 23.48
CA ALA A 207 -3.18 -7.28 24.06
C ALA A 207 -2.77 -6.21 23.03
N LEU A 208 -2.52 -6.58 21.78
CA LEU A 208 -2.23 -5.65 20.70
C LEU A 208 -3.43 -4.74 20.40
N LEU A 209 -4.65 -5.30 20.33
CA LEU A 209 -5.86 -4.50 20.12
C LEU A 209 -6.11 -3.54 21.29
N PHE A 210 -5.88 -3.99 22.52
CA PHE A 210 -5.96 -3.13 23.70
C PHE A 210 -4.97 -1.98 23.60
N TRP A 211 -3.71 -2.26 23.30
CA TRP A 211 -2.69 -1.24 23.12
C TRP A 211 -3.04 -0.25 22.01
N LEU A 212 -3.50 -0.74 20.84
CA LEU A 212 -3.94 0.10 19.73
C LEU A 212 -5.16 0.95 20.11
N SER A 213 -6.09 0.43 20.93
CA SER A 213 -7.26 1.21 21.39
C SER A 213 -6.85 2.40 22.25
N LEU A 214 -5.76 2.29 22.98
CA LEU A 214 -5.23 3.38 23.79
C LEU A 214 -4.43 4.41 22.94
N ARG A 215 -3.81 3.97 21.86
CA ARG A 215 -2.90 4.80 21.05
C ARG A 215 -3.58 5.42 19.83
N GLU A 216 -4.36 4.63 19.12
CA GLU A 216 -4.99 5.00 17.84
C GLU A 216 -6.48 4.61 17.81
N PRO A 217 -7.30 5.12 18.75
CA PRO A 217 -8.70 4.71 18.87
C PRO A 217 -9.53 5.03 17.62
N ILE A 218 -9.27 6.17 16.97
CA ILE A 218 -9.97 6.57 15.74
C ILE A 218 -9.63 5.60 14.61
N ALA A 219 -8.34 5.34 14.41
CA ALA A 219 -7.89 4.41 13.38
C ALA A 219 -8.49 3.02 13.58
N LEU A 220 -8.49 2.53 14.82
CA LEU A 220 -9.04 1.23 15.17
C LEU A 220 -10.57 1.16 14.96
N ALA A 221 -11.28 2.21 15.39
CA ALA A 221 -12.74 2.30 15.23
C ALA A 221 -13.16 2.34 13.75
N LEU A 222 -12.39 2.99 12.91
CA LEU A 222 -12.62 3.04 11.46
C LEU A 222 -12.24 1.74 10.76
N ALA A 223 -11.06 1.19 11.11
CA ALA A 223 -10.43 0.09 10.37
C ALA A 223 -11.13 -1.25 10.60
N LEU A 224 -11.39 -1.63 11.86
CA LEU A 224 -11.87 -2.97 12.18
C LEU A 224 -13.14 -3.36 11.43
N PRO A 225 -14.23 -2.57 11.45
CA PRO A 225 -15.46 -2.95 10.76
C PRO A 225 -15.30 -3.04 9.23
N ARG A 226 -14.36 -2.24 8.67
CA ARG A 226 -14.15 -2.15 7.23
C ARG A 226 -13.20 -3.23 6.70
N LEU A 227 -12.09 -3.46 7.41
CA LEU A 227 -11.04 -4.37 6.94
C LEU A 227 -11.33 -5.84 7.19
N LEU A 228 -12.19 -6.16 8.15
CA LEU A 228 -12.52 -7.53 8.49
C LEU A 228 -13.07 -8.30 7.29
N GLY A 229 -13.97 -7.69 6.51
CA GLY A 229 -14.51 -8.28 5.29
C GLY A 229 -13.41 -8.58 4.26
N PHE A 230 -12.46 -7.67 4.06
CA PHE A 230 -11.33 -7.88 3.16
C PHE A 230 -10.38 -8.98 3.64
N ALA A 231 -10.11 -9.06 4.94
CA ALA A 231 -9.28 -10.12 5.52
C ALA A 231 -9.93 -11.51 5.35
N MET A 232 -11.24 -11.61 5.56
CA MET A 232 -11.98 -12.85 5.34
C MET A 232 -12.02 -13.22 3.85
N ALA A 233 -12.23 -12.26 2.95
CA ALA A 233 -12.19 -12.47 1.50
C ALA A 233 -10.79 -12.95 1.07
N ALA A 234 -9.72 -12.32 1.57
CA ALA A 234 -8.35 -12.76 1.31
C ALA A 234 -8.14 -14.21 1.75
N ALA A 235 -8.58 -14.58 2.95
CA ALA A 235 -8.48 -15.97 3.44
C ALA A 235 -9.23 -16.97 2.54
N ALA A 236 -10.44 -16.62 2.12
CA ALA A 236 -11.25 -17.47 1.25
C ALA A 236 -10.59 -17.65 -0.13
N LEU A 237 -10.11 -16.58 -0.74
CA LEU A 237 -9.41 -16.61 -2.03
C LEU A 237 -8.09 -17.39 -1.94
N ILE A 238 -7.32 -17.19 -0.86
CA ILE A 238 -6.08 -17.95 -0.59
C ILE A 238 -6.38 -19.42 -0.41
N ALA A 239 -7.44 -19.77 0.32
CA ALA A 239 -7.83 -21.16 0.51
C ALA A 239 -8.25 -21.81 -0.82
N LEU A 240 -8.99 -21.08 -1.67
CA LEU A 240 -9.37 -21.54 -3.01
C LEU A 240 -8.14 -21.75 -3.90
N LEU A 241 -7.26 -20.75 -3.98
CA LEU A 241 -6.03 -20.82 -4.77
C LEU A 241 -5.10 -21.93 -4.22
N GLY A 242 -5.00 -22.06 -2.90
CA GLY A 242 -4.24 -23.13 -2.25
C GLY A 242 -4.76 -24.53 -2.63
N ARG A 243 -6.10 -24.72 -2.74
CA ARG A 243 -6.68 -25.97 -3.23
C ARG A 243 -6.30 -26.24 -4.68
N LEU A 244 -6.38 -25.24 -5.56
CA LEU A 244 -5.96 -25.35 -6.95
C LEU A 244 -4.49 -25.73 -7.09
N LEU A 245 -3.64 -25.19 -6.21
CA LEU A 245 -2.20 -25.47 -6.14
C LEU A 245 -1.87 -26.73 -5.30
N ARG A 246 -2.87 -27.48 -4.85
CA ARG A 246 -2.72 -28.70 -4.05
C ARG A 246 -1.89 -28.48 -2.78
N VAL A 247 -2.12 -27.36 -2.09
CA VAL A 247 -1.53 -27.08 -0.79
C VAL A 247 -2.20 -27.92 0.29
N SER A 248 -1.44 -28.41 1.26
CA SER A 248 -2.02 -29.16 2.38
C SER A 248 -3.03 -28.29 3.17
N SER A 249 -3.98 -28.91 3.86
CA SER A 249 -4.97 -28.16 4.65
C SER A 249 -4.33 -27.29 5.73
N ARG A 250 -3.24 -27.76 6.35
CA ARG A 250 -2.47 -26.98 7.33
C ARG A 250 -1.71 -25.83 6.67
N GLY A 251 -1.04 -26.10 5.56
CA GLY A 251 -0.36 -25.08 4.76
C GLY A 251 -1.35 -24.00 4.26
N GLY A 252 -2.51 -24.42 3.76
CA GLY A 252 -3.58 -23.51 3.34
C GLY A 252 -4.10 -22.63 4.48
N ALA A 253 -4.29 -23.18 5.68
CA ALA A 253 -4.69 -22.42 6.85
C ALA A 253 -3.60 -21.41 7.29
N ALA A 254 -2.33 -21.82 7.25
CA ALA A 254 -1.21 -20.93 7.56
C ALA A 254 -1.09 -19.78 6.54
N LEU A 255 -1.26 -20.06 5.25
CA LEU A 255 -1.27 -19.03 4.21
C LEU A 255 -2.47 -18.08 4.34
N ALA A 256 -3.67 -18.61 4.64
CA ALA A 256 -4.85 -17.80 4.91
C ALA A 256 -4.65 -16.88 6.12
N LEU A 257 -4.02 -17.38 7.19
CA LEU A 257 -3.64 -16.58 8.35
C LEU A 257 -2.67 -15.45 7.99
N LEU A 258 -1.58 -15.77 7.28
CA LEU A 258 -0.60 -14.77 6.83
C LEU A 258 -1.25 -13.71 5.94
N GLY A 259 -2.07 -14.12 4.97
CA GLY A 259 -2.74 -13.21 4.06
C GLY A 259 -3.77 -12.33 4.76
N SER A 260 -4.53 -12.87 5.71
CA SER A 260 -5.47 -12.09 6.52
C SER A 260 -4.75 -11.07 7.40
N ALA A 261 -3.68 -11.48 8.08
CA ALA A 261 -2.86 -10.60 8.90
C ALA A 261 -2.21 -9.49 8.06
N MET A 262 -1.73 -9.84 6.87
CA MET A 262 -1.18 -8.89 5.89
C MET A 262 -2.24 -7.88 5.43
N THR A 263 -3.44 -8.36 5.08
CA THR A 263 -4.56 -7.52 4.65
C THR A 263 -4.99 -6.54 5.76
N LEU A 264 -5.10 -7.01 6.99
CA LEU A 264 -5.41 -6.15 8.14
C LEU A 264 -4.30 -5.12 8.38
N ALA A 265 -3.05 -5.54 8.41
CA ALA A 265 -1.92 -4.65 8.71
C ALA A 265 -1.72 -3.59 7.61
N TYR A 266 -1.79 -3.96 6.34
CA TYR A 266 -1.59 -3.03 5.23
C TYR A 266 -2.80 -2.13 4.99
N GLY A 267 -4.01 -2.68 5.12
CA GLY A 267 -5.22 -1.87 5.06
C GLY A 267 -5.31 -0.85 6.20
N PHE A 268 -4.78 -1.21 7.39
CA PHE A 268 -4.77 -0.32 8.55
C PHE A 268 -3.95 0.95 8.32
N LEU A 269 -2.94 0.94 7.45
CA LEU A 269 -2.14 2.12 7.10
C LEU A 269 -3.01 3.31 6.67
N SER A 270 -4.10 3.08 5.92
CA SER A 270 -5.00 4.15 5.46
C SER A 270 -5.70 4.91 6.58
N PHE A 271 -5.75 4.33 7.78
CA PHE A 271 -6.43 4.92 8.93
C PHE A 271 -5.47 5.59 9.90
N LEU A 272 -4.16 5.49 9.67
CA LEU A 272 -3.15 6.17 10.49
C LEU A 272 -3.13 7.68 10.19
N PRO A 273 -2.79 8.52 11.19
CA PRO A 273 -2.87 9.98 11.06
C PRO A 273 -2.02 10.54 9.93
N ASN A 274 -0.85 9.99 9.71
CA ASN A 274 0.13 10.53 8.77
C ASN A 274 0.35 9.63 7.54
N HIS A 275 -0.63 8.78 7.22
CA HIS A 275 -0.58 8.08 5.95
C HIS A 275 -0.55 9.11 4.82
N SER A 276 0.57 9.17 4.11
CA SER A 276 0.82 10.16 3.07
C SER A 276 -0.17 9.99 1.91
N PRO A 277 -1.02 10.98 1.67
CA PRO A 277 -2.05 10.87 0.65
C PRO A 277 -1.69 11.55 -0.65
N ALA A 278 -0.49 12.11 -0.82
CA ALA A 278 -0.18 12.96 -1.97
C ALA A 278 -0.53 12.33 -3.32
N ASP A 279 -0.29 11.01 -3.47
CA ASP A 279 -0.68 10.29 -4.69
C ASP A 279 -2.08 9.68 -4.59
N LEU A 280 -2.64 9.53 -3.39
CA LEU A 280 -3.94 8.87 -3.18
C LEU A 280 -5.08 9.66 -3.84
N ASP A 281 -5.16 10.96 -3.57
CA ASP A 281 -6.22 11.81 -4.12
C ASP A 281 -6.18 11.83 -5.65
N ILE A 282 -4.97 11.82 -6.25
CA ILE A 282 -4.77 11.69 -7.69
C ILE A 282 -5.33 10.37 -8.21
N HIS A 283 -5.07 9.27 -7.51
CA HIS A 283 -5.56 7.96 -7.92
C HIS A 283 -7.06 7.80 -7.70
N ILE A 284 -7.61 8.39 -6.63
CA ILE A 284 -9.06 8.46 -6.41
C ILE A 284 -9.73 9.23 -7.54
N TRP A 285 -9.26 10.45 -7.81
CA TRP A 285 -9.79 11.28 -8.88
C TRP A 285 -9.81 10.53 -10.22
N ARG A 286 -8.71 9.87 -10.59
CA ARG A 286 -8.63 9.06 -11.80
C ARG A 286 -9.60 7.90 -11.84
N THR A 287 -9.78 7.25 -10.71
CA THR A 287 -10.72 6.14 -10.60
C THR A 287 -12.15 6.63 -10.82
N VAL A 288 -12.52 7.73 -10.18
CA VAL A 288 -13.86 8.34 -10.33
C VAL A 288 -14.06 8.90 -11.74
N ASP A 289 -13.02 9.46 -12.34
CA ASP A 289 -13.10 10.02 -13.70
C ASP A 289 -13.35 8.95 -14.78
N LEU A 290 -13.14 7.66 -14.48
CA LEU A 290 -13.57 6.56 -15.35
C LEU A 290 -15.07 6.56 -15.64
N GLU A 291 -15.91 7.12 -14.77
CA GLU A 291 -17.34 7.27 -15.01
C GLU A 291 -17.65 8.13 -16.25
N LYS A 292 -16.77 9.10 -16.53
CA LYS A 292 -16.90 10.03 -17.65
C LYS A 292 -16.34 9.48 -18.96
N VAL A 293 -15.61 8.36 -18.90
CA VAL A 293 -14.97 7.77 -20.08
C VAL A 293 -15.97 6.87 -20.78
N PRO A 294 -16.29 7.11 -22.05
CA PRO A 294 -17.15 6.21 -22.82
C PRO A 294 -16.57 4.79 -22.81
N MET A 295 -17.44 3.79 -22.74
CA MET A 295 -17.04 2.36 -22.80
C MET A 295 -16.57 2.00 -24.21
N SER A 296 -15.51 2.67 -24.69
CA SER A 296 -14.85 2.39 -25.97
C SER A 296 -13.37 2.13 -25.75
N TYR A 297 -12.81 1.25 -26.58
CA TYR A 297 -11.39 0.94 -26.53
C TYR A 297 -10.51 2.16 -26.78
N ASP A 298 -10.91 3.03 -27.71
CA ASP A 298 -10.19 4.26 -28.03
C ASP A 298 -10.18 5.25 -26.86
N ALA A 299 -11.32 5.43 -26.18
CA ALA A 299 -11.40 6.26 -24.98
C ALA A 299 -10.50 5.71 -23.84
N TRP A 300 -10.42 4.41 -23.71
CA TRP A 300 -9.54 3.74 -22.76
C TRP A 300 -8.07 3.99 -23.03
N LEU A 301 -7.65 3.91 -24.29
CA LEU A 301 -6.30 4.23 -24.69
C LEU A 301 -5.97 5.69 -24.39
N ARG A 302 -6.85 6.62 -24.77
CA ARG A 302 -6.67 8.07 -24.53
C ARG A 302 -6.65 8.41 -23.05
N TYR A 303 -7.45 7.75 -22.24
CA TYR A 303 -7.46 7.95 -20.79
C TYR A 303 -6.08 7.67 -20.17
N GLY A 304 -5.38 6.63 -20.62
CA GLY A 304 -4.01 6.33 -20.17
C GLY A 304 -2.99 7.38 -20.58
N SER A 305 -3.21 8.14 -21.67
CA SER A 305 -2.26 9.13 -22.21
C SER A 305 -2.37 10.52 -21.57
N HIS A 306 -3.56 10.90 -21.07
CA HIS A 306 -3.78 12.20 -20.44
C HIS A 306 -3.59 12.10 -18.93
N TYR A 307 -2.36 12.26 -18.48
CA TYR A 307 -2.04 12.22 -17.06
C TYR A 307 -1.97 13.65 -16.49
N PRO A 308 -2.99 14.17 -15.79
CA PRO A 308 -2.81 15.41 -15.06
C PRO A 308 -1.78 15.16 -13.95
N THR A 309 -0.77 15.98 -13.91
CA THR A 309 0.17 16.02 -12.79
C THR A 309 -0.55 16.53 -11.53
N SER A 310 0.03 16.32 -10.36
CA SER A 310 -0.51 16.89 -9.11
C SER A 310 -0.69 18.41 -9.18
N SER A 311 0.17 19.13 -9.94
CA SER A 311 0.06 20.57 -10.20
C SER A 311 -1.14 20.93 -11.08
N GLN A 312 -1.54 20.08 -12.03
CA GLN A 312 -2.73 20.31 -12.86
C GLN A 312 -4.02 20.17 -12.05
N ILE A 313 -4.06 19.24 -11.11
CA ILE A 313 -5.21 19.07 -10.19
C ILE A 313 -5.33 20.29 -9.26
N ARG A 314 -4.21 20.92 -8.89
CA ARG A 314 -4.19 22.11 -8.03
C ARG A 314 -4.48 23.42 -8.73
N GLY A 315 -4.77 23.42 -10.04
CA GLY A 315 -4.98 24.67 -10.80
C GLY A 315 -3.71 25.49 -10.99
N GLU A 316 -2.55 24.98 -10.61
CA GLU A 316 -1.26 25.62 -10.93
C GLU A 316 -1.04 25.58 -12.45
N ALA A 317 -0.81 26.72 -13.02
CA ALA A 317 -0.79 26.98 -14.44
C ALA A 317 -0.15 25.86 -15.26
N THR A 318 -0.98 25.12 -15.96
CA THR A 318 -0.60 24.13 -16.99
C THR A 318 0.31 24.74 -18.07
N ALA A 319 0.32 26.07 -18.20
CA ALA A 319 1.15 26.82 -19.12
C ALA A 319 2.68 26.68 -18.87
N ALA A 320 3.10 26.33 -17.66
CA ALA A 320 4.51 26.15 -17.34
C ALA A 320 5.04 24.72 -17.57
N LEU A 321 4.14 23.74 -17.75
CA LEU A 321 4.52 22.31 -17.80
C LEU A 321 4.64 21.76 -19.22
N GLY A 322 4.17 22.49 -20.24
CA GLY A 322 4.07 21.95 -21.58
C GLY A 322 3.26 20.64 -21.61
N GLU A 323 2.95 20.13 -22.74
CA GLU A 323 2.46 18.75 -22.91
C GLU A 323 3.63 17.79 -22.61
N GLY A 324 3.86 17.53 -21.31
CA GLY A 324 4.88 16.56 -20.89
C GLY A 324 4.58 15.18 -21.46
N PRO A 325 5.61 14.34 -21.66
CA PRO A 325 5.41 13.02 -22.22
C PRO A 325 4.44 12.24 -21.35
N ALA A 326 3.36 11.80 -21.96
CA ALA A 326 2.34 11.00 -21.31
C ALA A 326 2.97 9.67 -20.85
N ILE A 327 3.01 9.44 -19.56
CA ILE A 327 3.39 8.13 -19.04
C ILE A 327 2.17 7.23 -19.20
N PRO A 328 2.25 6.16 -20.02
CA PRO A 328 1.11 5.30 -20.26
C PRO A 328 0.85 4.44 -19.00
N TYR A 329 -0.01 4.94 -18.13
CA TYR A 329 -0.54 4.10 -17.06
C TYR A 329 -1.63 3.20 -17.62
N SER A 330 -1.43 1.90 -17.49
CA SER A 330 -2.48 0.95 -17.84
C SER A 330 -3.74 1.20 -17.03
N PRO A 331 -4.92 1.18 -17.65
CA PRO A 331 -6.20 1.36 -16.96
C PRO A 331 -6.57 0.21 -16.03
N LEU A 332 -5.93 -0.96 -16.15
CA LEU A 332 -6.33 -2.19 -15.44
C LEU A 332 -6.43 -2.03 -13.91
N PRO A 333 -5.47 -1.44 -13.17
CA PRO A 333 -5.63 -1.21 -11.74
C PRO A 333 -6.81 -0.30 -11.40
N TYR A 334 -7.04 0.73 -12.22
CA TYR A 334 -8.13 1.70 -11.99
C TYR A 334 -9.51 1.07 -12.19
N VAL A 335 -9.65 0.13 -13.12
CA VAL A 335 -10.91 -0.64 -13.30
C VAL A 335 -11.24 -1.44 -12.05
N ILE A 336 -10.23 -2.05 -11.43
CA ILE A 336 -10.42 -2.80 -10.20
C ILE A 336 -10.87 -1.87 -9.06
N PHE A 337 -10.24 -0.69 -8.93
CA PHE A 337 -10.65 0.32 -7.96
C PHE A 337 -12.04 0.89 -8.27
N TYR A 338 -12.34 1.12 -9.54
CA TYR A 338 -13.64 1.59 -9.97
C TYR A 338 -14.77 0.59 -9.64
N ALA A 339 -14.53 -0.70 -9.81
CA ALA A 339 -15.50 -1.72 -9.41
C ALA A 339 -15.82 -1.64 -7.90
N ALA A 340 -14.83 -1.33 -7.07
CA ALA A 340 -15.04 -1.11 -5.64
C ALA A 340 -15.84 0.18 -5.36
N HIS A 341 -15.52 1.27 -6.07
CA HIS A 341 -16.26 2.52 -6.00
C HIS A 341 -17.72 2.35 -6.42
N ALA A 342 -17.96 1.71 -7.54
CA ALA A 342 -19.31 1.39 -8.03
C ALA A 342 -20.10 0.50 -7.06
N ALA A 343 -19.41 -0.32 -6.26
CA ALA A 343 -20.01 -1.09 -5.18
C ALA A 343 -20.26 -0.26 -3.90
N GLY A 344 -20.01 1.07 -3.92
CA GLY A 344 -20.24 1.98 -2.79
C GLY A 344 -19.11 2.01 -1.76
N LEU A 345 -17.92 1.49 -2.07
CA LEU A 345 -16.78 1.57 -1.16
C LEU A 345 -16.06 2.91 -1.33
N ASP A 346 -15.77 3.56 -0.20
CA ASP A 346 -14.95 4.77 -0.18
C ASP A 346 -13.50 4.44 -0.52
N LEU A 347 -12.97 5.09 -1.57
CA LEU A 347 -11.64 4.83 -2.12
C LEU A 347 -10.49 5.25 -1.20
N HIS A 348 -10.69 6.23 -0.30
CA HIS A 348 -9.64 6.69 0.61
C HIS A 348 -9.05 5.57 1.48
N TRP A 349 -9.84 4.54 1.77
CA TRP A 349 -9.36 3.39 2.53
C TRP A 349 -9.37 2.07 1.73
N SER A 350 -10.34 1.89 0.83
CA SER A 350 -10.52 0.60 0.13
C SER A 350 -9.41 0.32 -0.88
N MET A 351 -8.79 1.35 -1.46
CA MET A 351 -7.63 1.16 -2.34
C MET A 351 -6.51 0.36 -1.68
N ASN A 352 -6.11 0.73 -0.46
CA ASN A 352 -5.07 -0.01 0.26
C ASN A 352 -5.51 -1.42 0.65
N ALA A 353 -6.78 -1.59 1.02
CA ALA A 353 -7.32 -2.91 1.34
C ALA A 353 -7.30 -3.84 0.10
N ILE A 354 -7.70 -3.33 -1.06
CA ILE A 354 -7.67 -4.07 -2.35
C ILE A 354 -6.22 -4.46 -2.71
N GLN A 355 -5.29 -3.52 -2.59
CA GLN A 355 -3.87 -3.77 -2.84
C GLN A 355 -3.32 -4.85 -1.89
N ALA A 356 -3.68 -4.77 -0.61
CA ALA A 356 -3.27 -5.75 0.39
C ALA A 356 -3.81 -7.16 0.08
N VAL A 357 -5.05 -7.27 -0.40
CA VAL A 357 -5.61 -8.55 -0.89
C VAL A 357 -4.83 -9.03 -2.12
N GLY A 358 -4.58 -8.16 -3.10
CA GLY A 358 -3.78 -8.51 -4.30
C GLY A 358 -2.40 -9.07 -3.94
N LEU A 359 -1.72 -8.45 -3.00
CA LEU A 359 -0.42 -8.91 -2.49
C LEU A 359 -0.55 -10.24 -1.72
N ALA A 360 -1.60 -10.40 -0.92
CA ALA A 360 -1.84 -11.63 -0.16
C ALA A 360 -2.07 -12.84 -1.08
N LEU A 361 -2.65 -12.63 -2.26
CA LEU A 361 -2.84 -13.69 -3.27
C LEU A 361 -1.52 -14.19 -3.89
N LEU A 362 -0.42 -13.48 -3.73
CA LEU A 362 0.91 -13.96 -4.15
C LEU A 362 1.44 -15.06 -3.21
N LEU A 363 1.01 -15.10 -1.95
CA LEU A 363 1.55 -16.03 -0.95
C LEU A 363 1.39 -17.51 -1.35
N PRO A 364 0.23 -17.98 -1.83
CA PRO A 364 0.10 -19.35 -2.32
C PRO A 364 0.99 -19.68 -3.52
N LEU A 365 1.22 -18.71 -4.43
CA LEU A 365 2.09 -18.89 -5.59
C LEU A 365 3.56 -19.04 -5.18
N VAL A 366 4.02 -18.16 -4.29
CA VAL A 366 5.36 -18.22 -3.69
C VAL A 366 5.56 -19.53 -2.93
N PHE A 367 4.60 -19.90 -2.09
CA PHE A 367 4.61 -21.18 -1.37
C PHE A 367 4.74 -22.36 -2.33
N ALA A 368 3.87 -22.42 -3.35
CA ALA A 368 3.86 -23.50 -4.32
C ALA A 368 5.19 -23.60 -5.06
N LEU A 369 5.73 -22.46 -5.55
CA LEU A 369 6.99 -22.43 -6.28
C LEU A 369 8.16 -22.94 -5.42
N VAL A 370 8.25 -22.53 -4.15
CA VAL A 370 9.33 -23.00 -3.27
C VAL A 370 9.15 -24.46 -2.88
N ARG A 371 7.91 -24.91 -2.69
CA ARG A 371 7.63 -26.29 -2.37
C ARG A 371 8.07 -27.28 -3.47
N THR A 372 7.96 -26.89 -4.75
CA THR A 372 8.41 -27.77 -5.87
C THR A 372 9.90 -28.11 -5.80
N VAL A 373 10.69 -27.25 -5.16
CA VAL A 373 12.16 -27.35 -5.14
C VAL A 373 12.77 -27.57 -3.77
N SER A 374 11.96 -27.49 -2.70
CA SER A 374 12.44 -27.69 -1.33
C SER A 374 11.43 -28.48 -0.47
N SER A 375 10.70 -27.79 0.42
CA SER A 375 9.77 -28.40 1.35
C SER A 375 8.60 -27.47 1.65
N GLU A 376 7.56 -28.00 2.29
CA GLU A 376 6.45 -27.18 2.80
C GLU A 376 6.90 -26.11 3.79
N HIS A 377 7.90 -26.44 4.64
CA HIS A 377 8.52 -25.46 5.54
C HIS A 377 9.17 -24.30 4.77
N GLY A 378 9.92 -24.60 3.72
CA GLY A 378 10.53 -23.57 2.87
C GLY A 378 9.48 -22.70 2.18
N GLY A 379 8.40 -23.30 1.69
CA GLY A 379 7.27 -22.59 1.11
C GLY A 379 6.61 -21.62 2.10
N LEU A 380 6.35 -22.07 3.34
CA LEU A 380 5.79 -21.22 4.39
C LEU A 380 6.74 -20.10 4.80
N LEU A 381 8.04 -20.39 4.90
CA LEU A 381 9.05 -19.36 5.20
C LEU A 381 9.10 -18.29 4.10
N ALA A 382 9.10 -18.69 2.84
CA ALA A 382 9.09 -17.74 1.71
C ALA A 382 7.84 -16.86 1.74
N ALA A 383 6.67 -17.45 1.95
CA ALA A 383 5.42 -16.70 2.09
C ALA A 383 5.45 -15.74 3.28
N ALA A 384 5.99 -16.17 4.44
CA ALA A 384 6.09 -15.34 5.63
C ALA A 384 7.09 -14.17 5.45
N LEU A 385 8.22 -14.39 4.79
CA LEU A 385 9.18 -13.33 4.45
C LEU A 385 8.59 -12.34 3.46
N MET A 386 7.88 -12.82 2.44
CA MET A 386 7.21 -11.98 1.47
C MET A 386 6.08 -11.14 2.11
N ALA A 387 5.32 -11.71 3.04
CA ALA A 387 4.29 -10.98 3.77
C ALA A 387 4.84 -9.82 4.62
N GLN A 388 6.14 -9.79 4.85
CA GLN A 388 6.85 -8.76 5.62
C GLN A 388 7.73 -7.87 4.73
N ASP A 389 7.46 -7.83 3.42
CA ASP A 389 8.24 -7.06 2.48
C ASP A 389 8.17 -5.54 2.76
N LEU A 390 9.34 -4.95 2.95
CA LEU A 390 9.50 -3.53 3.27
C LEU A 390 9.18 -2.62 2.09
N ALA A 391 9.51 -3.01 0.87
CA ALA A 391 9.21 -2.24 -0.33
C ALA A 391 7.71 -2.05 -0.48
N THR A 392 6.94 -3.10 -0.19
CA THR A 392 5.47 -3.05 -0.19
C THR A 392 4.93 -2.05 0.84
N VAL A 393 5.45 -2.06 2.08
CA VAL A 393 5.01 -1.12 3.13
C VAL A 393 5.30 0.32 2.71
N HIS A 394 6.49 0.57 2.15
CA HIS A 394 6.89 1.88 1.66
C HIS A 394 5.95 2.40 0.56
N HIS A 395 5.67 1.57 -0.45
CA HIS A 395 4.79 1.97 -1.56
C HIS A 395 3.33 2.15 -1.14
N LEU A 396 2.82 1.31 -0.24
CA LEU A 396 1.49 1.47 0.34
C LEU A 396 1.41 2.74 1.19
N GLY A 397 2.44 3.00 2.01
CA GLY A 397 2.53 4.20 2.84
C GLY A 397 2.57 5.50 2.04
N ARG A 398 3.07 5.46 0.79
CA ARG A 398 3.07 6.58 -0.16
C ARG A 398 1.88 6.58 -1.12
N ALA A 399 0.94 5.68 -0.94
CA ALA A 399 -0.24 5.54 -1.79
C ALA A 399 0.06 5.34 -3.29
N HIS A 400 1.16 4.65 -3.63
CA HIS A 400 1.48 4.27 -5.01
C HIS A 400 0.53 3.18 -5.52
N ALA A 401 -0.77 3.44 -5.46
CA ALA A 401 -1.82 2.44 -5.64
C ALA A 401 -1.73 1.61 -6.94
N PRO A 402 -1.58 2.19 -8.13
CA PRO A 402 -1.49 1.38 -9.35
C PRO A 402 -0.16 0.60 -9.43
N ALA A 403 0.92 1.12 -8.83
CA ALA A 403 2.20 0.41 -8.81
C ALA A 403 2.14 -0.85 -7.95
N VAL A 404 1.50 -0.78 -6.79
CA VAL A 404 1.37 -1.93 -5.87
C VAL A 404 0.42 -2.98 -6.42
N LEU A 405 -0.80 -2.60 -6.82
CA LEU A 405 -1.77 -3.54 -7.36
C LEU A 405 -1.31 -4.11 -8.70
N GLY A 406 -0.84 -3.23 -9.60
CA GLY A 406 -0.34 -3.66 -10.91
C GLY A 406 0.95 -4.47 -10.80
N GLY A 407 1.84 -4.12 -9.89
CA GLY A 407 3.03 -4.91 -9.57
C GLY A 407 2.68 -6.29 -9.01
N ALA A 408 1.65 -6.38 -8.15
CA ALA A 408 1.15 -7.67 -7.66
C ALA A 408 0.62 -8.55 -8.81
N LEU A 409 -0.11 -7.98 -9.77
CA LEU A 409 -0.56 -8.70 -10.97
C LEU A 409 0.64 -9.18 -11.81
N GLY A 410 1.63 -8.31 -12.02
CA GLY A 410 2.86 -8.67 -12.72
C GLY A 410 3.65 -9.78 -12.02
N LEU A 411 3.90 -9.63 -10.72
CA LEU A 411 4.58 -10.66 -9.93
C LEU A 411 3.82 -11.98 -9.91
N GLY A 412 2.48 -11.94 -9.75
CA GLY A 412 1.63 -13.13 -9.79
C GLY A 412 1.76 -13.88 -11.11
N SER A 413 1.76 -13.16 -12.24
CA SER A 413 1.94 -13.75 -13.57
C SER A 413 3.33 -14.33 -13.75
N LEU A 414 4.37 -13.67 -13.25
CA LEU A 414 5.74 -14.19 -13.30
C LEU A 414 5.91 -15.46 -12.43
N LEU A 415 5.34 -15.47 -11.23
CA LEU A 415 5.34 -16.66 -10.37
C LEU A 415 4.58 -17.82 -11.02
N ALA A 416 3.44 -17.54 -11.67
CA ALA A 416 2.70 -18.54 -12.43
C ALA A 416 3.50 -19.09 -13.63
N PHE A 417 4.26 -18.23 -14.30
CA PHE A 417 5.23 -18.68 -15.32
C PHE A 417 6.28 -19.60 -14.70
N GLY A 418 6.86 -19.22 -13.55
CA GLY A 418 7.82 -20.06 -12.82
C GLY A 418 7.27 -21.45 -12.48
N LEU A 419 6.02 -21.51 -11.99
CA LEU A 419 5.32 -22.78 -11.70
C LEU A 419 5.05 -23.61 -12.97
N SER A 420 4.86 -22.96 -14.11
CA SER A 420 4.62 -23.66 -15.39
C SER A 420 5.86 -24.27 -16.00
N LEU A 421 7.07 -23.89 -15.58
CA LEU A 421 8.33 -24.30 -16.20
C LEU A 421 8.54 -25.83 -16.19
N GLU A 422 8.01 -26.54 -15.21
CA GLU A 422 8.11 -28.01 -15.16
C GLU A 422 7.39 -28.67 -16.34
N HIS A 423 6.31 -28.07 -16.81
CA HIS A 423 5.43 -28.60 -17.87
C HIS A 423 5.46 -27.78 -19.17
N ILE A 424 6.20 -26.68 -19.21
CA ILE A 424 6.18 -25.75 -20.35
C ILE A 424 6.64 -26.38 -21.67
N ARG A 425 7.42 -27.47 -21.59
CA ARG A 425 7.91 -28.23 -22.76
C ARG A 425 6.82 -29.07 -23.43
N GLU A 426 5.71 -29.36 -22.71
CA GLU A 426 4.57 -30.09 -23.27
C GLU A 426 3.87 -29.22 -24.34
N PRO A 427 3.37 -29.81 -25.44
CA PRO A 427 2.72 -29.08 -26.51
C PRO A 427 1.56 -28.20 -26.04
N GLY A 428 1.59 -26.92 -26.38
CA GLY A 428 0.53 -25.95 -26.05
C GLY A 428 0.51 -25.43 -24.62
N ARG A 429 1.30 -25.97 -23.69
CA ARG A 429 1.33 -25.53 -22.28
C ARG A 429 1.87 -24.11 -22.07
N TRP A 430 2.60 -23.56 -23.03
CA TRP A 430 3.08 -22.18 -23.02
C TRP A 430 1.97 -21.14 -23.14
N ARG A 431 0.75 -21.50 -23.62
CA ARG A 431 -0.35 -20.55 -23.88
C ARG A 431 -0.87 -19.88 -22.61
N THR A 432 -1.12 -20.66 -21.56
CA THR A 432 -1.63 -20.10 -20.28
C THR A 432 -0.63 -19.10 -19.67
N PRO A 433 0.68 -19.43 -19.51
CA PRO A 433 1.66 -18.44 -19.10
C PRO A 433 1.72 -17.22 -20.01
N ALA A 434 1.58 -17.36 -21.32
CA ALA A 434 1.58 -16.22 -22.25
C ALA A 434 0.42 -15.24 -21.94
N ILE A 435 -0.79 -15.76 -21.76
CA ILE A 435 -1.96 -14.93 -21.40
C ILE A 435 -1.73 -14.24 -20.06
N LEU A 436 -1.27 -14.96 -19.05
CA LEU A 436 -1.02 -14.40 -17.73
C LEU A 436 0.07 -13.34 -17.76
N LEU A 437 1.18 -13.56 -18.49
CA LEU A 437 2.24 -12.57 -18.66
C LEU A 437 1.73 -11.32 -19.40
N GLY A 438 0.91 -11.49 -20.43
CA GLY A 438 0.29 -10.37 -21.16
C GLY A 438 -0.60 -9.52 -20.25
N LEU A 439 -1.47 -10.16 -19.48
CA LEU A 439 -2.31 -9.46 -18.49
C LEU A 439 -1.49 -8.84 -17.36
N GLY A 440 -0.47 -9.55 -16.85
CA GLY A 440 0.44 -9.04 -15.84
C GLY A 440 1.24 -7.81 -16.33
N ALA A 441 1.63 -7.79 -17.59
CA ALA A 441 2.30 -6.65 -18.22
C ALA A 441 1.41 -5.40 -18.23
N LEU A 442 0.07 -5.57 -18.32
CA LEU A 442 -0.90 -4.47 -18.20
C LEU A 442 -1.09 -4.00 -16.75
N GLY A 443 -0.49 -4.63 -15.77
CA GLY A 443 -0.61 -4.22 -14.37
C GLY A 443 0.02 -2.86 -14.10
N TYR A 444 1.28 -2.68 -14.51
CA TYR A 444 2.01 -1.44 -14.26
C TYR A 444 3.03 -1.17 -15.37
N SER A 445 3.29 0.11 -15.66
CA SER A 445 4.12 0.53 -16.80
C SER A 445 5.56 0.01 -16.80
N SER A 446 6.16 -0.30 -15.63
CA SER A 446 7.50 -0.89 -15.56
C SER A 446 7.51 -2.41 -15.73
N THR A 447 6.37 -3.08 -15.63
CA THR A 447 6.28 -4.55 -15.73
C THR A 447 6.73 -5.08 -17.10
N PRO A 448 6.32 -4.49 -18.25
CA PRO A 448 6.80 -4.93 -19.56
C PRO A 448 8.33 -4.87 -19.69
N LEU A 449 8.95 -3.81 -19.18
CA LEU A 449 10.40 -3.67 -19.18
C LEU A 449 11.07 -4.76 -18.35
N PHE A 450 10.53 -5.01 -17.14
CA PHE A 450 11.03 -6.08 -16.30
C PHE A 450 10.91 -7.45 -16.99
N TYR A 451 9.79 -7.72 -17.66
CA TYR A 451 9.59 -8.96 -18.41
C TYR A 451 10.51 -9.09 -19.61
N ALA A 452 10.80 -7.99 -20.31
CA ALA A 452 11.76 -7.97 -21.41
C ALA A 452 13.17 -8.34 -20.92
N LEU A 453 13.64 -7.71 -19.85
CA LEU A 453 14.93 -8.03 -19.23
C LEU A 453 14.97 -9.45 -18.69
N PHE A 454 13.90 -9.89 -18.01
CA PHE A 454 13.77 -11.27 -17.55
C PHE A 454 13.84 -12.25 -18.72
N GLY A 455 13.13 -11.98 -19.81
CA GLY A 455 13.13 -12.80 -21.03
C GLY A 455 14.51 -12.90 -21.67
N LEU A 456 15.21 -11.78 -21.81
CA LEU A 456 16.57 -11.73 -22.32
C LEU A 456 17.53 -12.57 -21.47
N CYS A 457 17.48 -12.40 -20.14
CA CYS A 457 18.29 -13.19 -19.22
C CYS A 457 17.92 -14.69 -19.27
N PHE A 458 16.62 -15.01 -19.30
CA PHE A 458 16.14 -16.39 -19.34
C PHE A 458 16.56 -17.09 -20.63
N LEU A 459 16.34 -16.49 -21.78
CA LEU A 459 16.74 -17.04 -23.08
C LEU A 459 18.26 -17.13 -23.20
N GLY A 460 18.98 -16.10 -22.75
CA GLY A 460 20.45 -16.14 -22.73
C GLY A 460 20.97 -17.32 -21.89
N LEU A 461 20.47 -17.50 -20.67
CA LEU A 461 20.88 -18.62 -19.81
C LEU A 461 20.48 -19.99 -20.39
N THR A 462 19.32 -20.11 -21.04
CA THR A 462 18.90 -21.37 -21.67
C THR A 462 19.76 -21.74 -22.86
N LEU A 463 20.21 -20.76 -23.65
CA LEU A 463 21.06 -20.98 -24.81
C LEU A 463 22.51 -21.30 -24.42
N LEU A 464 23.03 -20.65 -23.37
CA LEU A 464 24.38 -20.87 -22.85
C LEU A 464 24.56 -22.26 -22.21
N LYS A 465 23.50 -22.87 -21.71
CA LYS A 465 23.56 -24.14 -20.99
C LYS A 465 22.92 -25.27 -21.81
N PRO A 466 23.70 -26.24 -22.35
CA PRO A 466 23.20 -27.28 -23.28
C PRO A 466 21.97 -28.05 -22.74
N GLY A 467 21.98 -28.44 -21.47
CA GLY A 467 20.87 -29.18 -20.84
C GLY A 467 19.59 -28.34 -20.55
N SER A 468 19.60 -27.06 -20.93
CA SER A 468 18.44 -26.16 -20.72
C SER A 468 17.85 -25.65 -22.05
N ARG A 469 18.39 -26.01 -23.18
CA ARG A 469 17.98 -25.51 -24.51
C ARG A 469 16.52 -25.83 -24.83
N ASP A 470 15.99 -26.95 -24.32
CA ASP A 470 14.62 -27.36 -24.55
C ASP A 470 13.59 -26.40 -23.96
N PHE A 471 13.98 -25.56 -23.00
CA PHE A 471 13.14 -24.50 -22.45
C PHE A 471 13.09 -23.24 -23.32
N ALA A 472 14.07 -23.03 -24.19
CA ALA A 472 14.21 -21.76 -24.93
C ALA A 472 12.99 -21.49 -25.82
N ARG A 473 12.59 -22.46 -26.67
CA ARG A 473 11.46 -22.27 -27.58
C ARG A 473 10.12 -22.03 -26.87
N PRO A 474 9.65 -22.87 -25.93
CA PRO A 474 8.37 -22.63 -25.28
C PRO A 474 8.40 -21.37 -24.39
N ALA A 475 9.50 -21.03 -23.75
CA ALA A 475 9.64 -19.80 -23.01
C ALA A 475 9.61 -18.56 -23.92
N ALA A 476 10.31 -18.59 -25.07
CA ALA A 476 10.24 -17.53 -26.07
C ALA A 476 8.81 -17.32 -26.59
N LEU A 477 8.08 -18.42 -26.82
CA LEU A 477 6.67 -18.36 -27.23
C LEU A 477 5.79 -17.75 -26.12
N ALA A 478 5.99 -18.14 -24.86
CA ALA A 478 5.21 -17.60 -23.75
C ALA A 478 5.47 -16.10 -23.53
N LEU A 479 6.74 -15.72 -23.46
CA LEU A 479 7.16 -14.31 -23.27
C LEU A 479 6.82 -13.44 -24.49
N GLY A 480 7.08 -13.93 -25.70
CA GLY A 480 6.80 -13.21 -26.94
C GLY A 480 5.31 -13.02 -27.18
N ALA A 481 4.50 -14.08 -27.03
CA ALA A 481 3.05 -13.97 -27.17
C ALA A 481 2.42 -13.14 -26.05
N GLY A 482 2.92 -13.23 -24.81
CA GLY A 482 2.49 -12.35 -23.71
C GLY A 482 2.83 -10.88 -23.99
N GLY A 483 4.05 -10.61 -24.47
CA GLY A 483 4.46 -9.26 -24.89
C GLY A 483 3.62 -8.74 -26.05
N ALA A 484 3.37 -9.57 -27.09
CA ALA A 484 2.52 -9.21 -28.21
C ALA A 484 1.07 -8.91 -27.76
N LEU A 485 0.53 -9.67 -26.81
CA LEU A 485 -0.80 -9.42 -26.24
C LEU A 485 -0.84 -8.07 -25.51
N ALA A 486 0.16 -7.74 -24.69
CA ALA A 486 0.23 -6.47 -23.99
C ALA A 486 0.40 -5.28 -24.95
N LEU A 487 1.18 -5.45 -26.01
CA LEU A 487 1.32 -4.46 -27.08
C LEU A 487 -0.02 -4.26 -27.80
N ALA A 488 -0.67 -5.34 -28.21
CA ALA A 488 -1.95 -5.28 -28.92
C ALA A 488 -3.06 -4.64 -28.08
N LEU A 489 -3.10 -4.94 -26.79
CA LEU A 489 -4.16 -4.43 -25.90
C LEU A 489 -3.92 -2.99 -25.41
N PHE A 490 -2.67 -2.52 -25.35
CA PHE A 490 -2.40 -1.21 -24.77
C PHE A 490 -1.13 -0.54 -25.30
N TYR A 491 0.06 -1.11 -25.10
CA TYR A 491 1.32 -0.40 -25.31
C TYR A 491 1.64 -0.11 -26.78
N GLY A 492 1.11 -0.90 -27.71
CA GLY A 492 1.34 -0.69 -29.16
C GLY A 492 0.79 0.64 -29.65
N HIS A 493 -0.25 1.17 -28.99
CA HIS A 493 -0.81 2.49 -29.30
C HIS A 493 0.22 3.63 -29.09
N TYR A 494 1.11 3.48 -28.14
CA TYR A 494 2.12 4.50 -27.80
C TYR A 494 3.43 4.34 -28.57
N LEU A 495 3.63 3.18 -29.19
CA LEU A 495 4.88 2.85 -29.88
C LEU A 495 5.22 3.82 -31.02
N PRO A 496 4.27 4.27 -31.88
CA PRO A 496 4.56 5.24 -32.93
C PRO A 496 5.09 6.57 -32.38
N GLY A 497 4.51 7.09 -31.30
CA GLY A 497 4.97 8.31 -30.64
C GLY A 497 6.36 8.18 -30.03
N LEU A 498 6.70 7.00 -29.50
CA LEU A 498 8.04 6.70 -28.99
C LEU A 498 9.08 6.63 -30.12
N LEU A 499 8.71 6.07 -31.27
CA LEU A 499 9.61 5.89 -32.42
C LEU A 499 9.78 7.17 -33.26
N SER A 500 8.78 8.05 -33.32
CA SER A 500 8.78 9.27 -34.15
C SER A 500 9.56 10.46 -33.57
N GLY A 501 10.39 10.25 -32.56
CA GLY A 501 11.23 11.30 -31.97
C GLY A 501 10.64 11.95 -30.70
N GLY A 502 9.41 11.62 -30.30
CA GLY A 502 8.89 11.93 -28.95
C GLY A 502 9.71 11.24 -27.84
N GLY A 503 10.57 10.29 -28.21
CA GLY A 503 11.55 9.67 -27.32
C GLY A 503 12.58 10.64 -26.75
N SER A 504 12.90 11.74 -27.45
CA SER A 504 13.77 12.79 -26.90
C SER A 504 13.12 13.52 -25.73
N SER A 505 11.80 13.73 -25.73
CA SER A 505 11.06 14.32 -24.63
C SER A 505 10.85 13.35 -23.47
N LEU A 506 10.82 12.03 -23.72
CA LEU A 506 10.84 11.00 -22.68
C LEU A 506 12.21 10.84 -22.04
N LEU A 507 13.28 11.18 -22.77
CA LEU A 507 14.67 11.13 -22.33
C LEU A 507 15.14 12.47 -21.77
N SER A 508 14.51 13.59 -22.14
CA SER A 508 14.79 14.91 -21.56
C SER A 508 14.06 15.04 -20.22
N ASP A 509 14.80 15.48 -19.21
CA ASP A 509 14.18 15.86 -17.94
C ASP A 509 13.37 17.14 -18.12
N PRO A 510 12.02 17.12 -18.05
CA PRO A 510 11.24 18.34 -18.15
C PRO A 510 11.51 19.31 -16.99
N PHE A 511 12.22 18.87 -15.95
CA PHE A 511 12.57 19.67 -14.77
C PHE A 511 14.03 19.45 -14.34
N PRO A 512 15.04 19.91 -15.12
CA PRO A 512 16.43 19.51 -14.92
C PRO A 512 17.01 19.82 -13.52
N GLY A 513 16.52 20.82 -12.83
CA GLY A 513 16.95 21.12 -11.46
C GLY A 513 16.16 20.41 -10.37
N ARG A 514 14.86 20.27 -10.54
CA ARG A 514 13.92 19.66 -9.57
C ARG A 514 14.02 18.14 -9.57
N THR A 515 14.23 17.56 -10.73
CA THR A 515 14.36 16.10 -10.90
C THR A 515 15.63 15.59 -10.28
N PHE A 516 16.76 16.30 -10.43
CA PHE A 516 18.01 15.95 -9.76
C PHE A 516 17.85 15.97 -8.23
N PHE A 517 17.14 16.94 -7.68
CA PHE A 517 16.94 17.07 -6.24
C PHE A 517 16.01 15.98 -5.68
N ILE A 518 14.93 15.67 -6.38
CA ILE A 518 14.00 14.57 -6.02
C ILE A 518 14.71 13.22 -6.17
N PHE A 519 15.46 13.01 -7.25
CA PHE A 519 16.26 11.80 -7.47
C PHE A 519 17.34 11.62 -6.41
N HIS A 520 18.05 12.67 -6.07
CA HIS A 520 19.10 12.60 -5.08
C HIS A 520 18.53 12.34 -3.67
N ASN A 521 17.36 12.86 -3.37
CA ASN A 521 16.66 12.58 -2.11
C ASN A 521 15.97 11.20 -2.14
N GLU A 522 15.31 10.81 -3.22
CA GLU A 522 14.69 9.49 -3.32
C GLU A 522 15.75 8.39 -3.45
N SER A 523 16.81 8.57 -4.22
CA SER A 523 17.91 7.61 -4.27
C SER A 523 18.71 7.58 -2.95
N ARG A 524 18.86 8.70 -2.24
CA ARG A 524 19.43 8.70 -0.88
C ARG A 524 18.49 8.07 0.14
N GLN A 525 17.18 8.24 0.03
CA GLN A 525 16.20 7.59 0.89
C GLN A 525 16.07 6.11 0.50
N SER A 526 16.02 5.76 -0.78
CA SER A 526 16.09 4.38 -1.25
C SER A 526 17.42 3.73 -0.90
N LEU A 527 18.56 4.42 -1.02
CA LEU A 527 19.85 3.94 -0.55
C LEU A 527 19.95 3.85 0.98
N ARG A 528 19.25 4.70 1.74
CA ARG A 528 19.16 4.59 3.21
C ARG A 528 18.24 3.45 3.63
N LEU A 529 17.11 3.25 2.97
CA LEU A 529 16.23 2.10 3.14
C LEU A 529 16.91 0.82 2.64
N TRP A 530 17.65 0.90 1.53
CA TRP A 530 18.50 -0.14 1.00
C TRP A 530 19.62 -0.52 1.97
N ARG A 531 20.36 0.45 2.49
CA ARG A 531 21.46 0.22 3.44
C ARG A 531 21.00 -0.41 4.75
N LEU A 532 19.76 -0.20 5.17
CA LEU A 532 19.28 -0.63 6.48
C LEU A 532 18.26 -1.77 6.42
N GLY A 533 17.49 -1.90 5.35
CA GLY A 533 16.38 -2.85 5.26
C GLY A 533 16.60 -4.02 4.31
N LEU A 534 17.09 -3.74 3.09
CA LEU A 534 17.32 -4.77 2.07
C LEU A 534 18.78 -5.28 2.06
N PHE A 535 19.72 -4.54 2.64
CA PHE A 535 21.12 -4.92 2.62
C PHE A 535 21.38 -6.24 3.37
N ILE A 536 20.77 -6.44 4.53
CA ILE A 536 20.88 -7.69 5.31
C ILE A 536 20.23 -8.87 4.56
N PRO A 537 18.95 -8.77 4.09
CA PRO A 537 18.38 -9.79 3.23
C PRO A 537 19.16 -10.02 1.94
N PHE A 538 19.70 -8.97 1.31
CA PHE A 538 20.53 -9.06 0.12
C PHE A 538 21.83 -9.83 0.38
N LEU A 539 22.57 -9.49 1.43
CA LEU A 539 23.78 -10.24 1.83
C LEU A 539 23.47 -11.70 2.13
N ALA A 540 22.34 -11.99 2.77
CA ALA A 540 21.89 -13.35 3.02
C ALA A 540 21.46 -14.07 1.72
N ALA A 541 20.91 -13.34 0.76
CA ALA A 541 20.45 -13.90 -0.51
C ALA A 541 21.59 -14.17 -1.51
N LEU A 542 22.72 -13.44 -1.44
CA LEU A 542 23.87 -13.71 -2.33
C LEU A 542 24.40 -15.13 -2.22
N PRO A 543 24.73 -15.64 -1.02
CA PRO A 543 25.12 -17.05 -0.86
C PRO A 543 24.02 -18.01 -1.32
N ALA A 544 22.75 -17.64 -1.08
CA ALA A 544 21.60 -18.43 -1.49
C ALA A 544 21.48 -18.52 -3.02
N LEU A 545 21.59 -17.40 -3.72
CA LEU A 545 21.60 -17.35 -5.19
C LEU A 545 22.78 -18.14 -5.76
N PHE A 546 23.96 -18.02 -5.15
CA PHE A 546 25.13 -18.80 -5.55
C PHE A 546 24.89 -20.31 -5.38
N MET A 547 24.36 -20.74 -4.25
CA MET A 547 24.03 -22.16 -4.01
C MET A 547 22.98 -22.68 -5.00
N ILE A 548 21.99 -21.86 -5.34
CA ILE A 548 20.99 -22.20 -6.36
C ILE A 548 21.64 -22.28 -7.75
N ALA A 549 22.54 -21.35 -8.07
CA ALA A 549 23.27 -21.35 -9.35
C ALA A 549 24.10 -22.63 -9.55
N VAL A 550 24.73 -23.12 -8.48
CA VAL A 550 25.61 -24.30 -8.54
C VAL A 550 24.83 -25.61 -8.40
N ARG A 551 23.91 -25.70 -7.43
CA ARG A 551 23.27 -26.97 -7.00
C ARG A 551 21.76 -26.99 -7.18
N GLY A 552 21.14 -25.91 -7.68
CA GLY A 552 19.67 -25.83 -7.84
C GLY A 552 19.15 -26.66 -9.02
N PRO A 553 17.87 -27.09 -8.99
CA PRO A 553 17.20 -27.65 -10.15
C PRO A 553 17.25 -26.70 -11.34
N ALA A 554 17.30 -27.23 -12.55
CA ALA A 554 17.48 -26.44 -13.78
C ALA A 554 16.41 -25.34 -13.93
N THR A 555 15.15 -25.66 -13.71
CA THR A 555 14.00 -24.73 -13.80
C THR A 555 14.11 -23.58 -12.82
N LEU A 556 14.37 -23.89 -11.54
CA LEU A 556 14.52 -22.88 -10.50
C LEU A 556 15.72 -21.96 -10.74
N ARG A 557 16.85 -22.56 -11.15
CA ARG A 557 18.07 -21.82 -11.46
C ARG A 557 17.85 -20.85 -12.61
N LEU A 558 17.26 -21.30 -13.71
CA LEU A 558 16.90 -20.45 -14.83
C LEU A 558 15.98 -19.32 -14.38
N PHE A 559 14.95 -19.63 -13.62
CA PHE A 559 13.96 -18.67 -13.15
C PHE A 559 14.56 -17.60 -12.22
N LEU A 560 15.22 -18.00 -11.13
CA LEU A 560 15.75 -17.05 -10.15
C LEU A 560 16.96 -16.26 -10.63
N LEU A 561 17.86 -16.87 -11.42
CA LEU A 561 18.98 -16.12 -11.99
C LEU A 561 18.51 -15.13 -13.06
N SER A 562 17.48 -15.48 -13.86
CA SER A 562 16.88 -14.53 -14.80
C SER A 562 16.17 -13.38 -14.08
N TRP A 563 15.51 -13.67 -12.97
CA TRP A 563 14.88 -12.64 -12.15
C TRP A 563 15.93 -11.70 -11.54
N ALA A 564 16.98 -12.26 -10.93
CA ALA A 564 18.08 -11.47 -10.39
C ALA A 564 18.79 -10.64 -11.48
N GLY A 565 18.99 -11.23 -12.67
CA GLY A 565 19.56 -10.53 -13.82
C GLY A 565 18.68 -9.40 -14.34
N ALA A 566 17.36 -9.60 -14.41
CA ALA A 566 16.41 -8.55 -14.79
C ALA A 566 16.40 -7.39 -13.79
N TRP A 567 16.41 -7.71 -12.50
CA TRP A 567 16.50 -6.69 -11.45
C TRP A 567 17.83 -5.92 -11.53
N ALA A 568 18.96 -6.61 -11.65
CA ALA A 568 20.26 -5.98 -11.82
C ALA A 568 20.29 -5.11 -13.10
N GLY A 569 19.68 -5.58 -14.19
CA GLY A 569 19.54 -4.82 -15.43
C GLY A 569 18.78 -3.50 -15.23
N ILE A 570 17.65 -3.52 -14.51
CA ILE A 570 16.93 -2.29 -14.17
C ILE A 570 17.81 -1.36 -13.33
N MET A 571 18.51 -1.87 -12.33
CA MET A 571 19.39 -1.06 -11.49
C MET A 571 20.50 -0.39 -12.30
N VAL A 572 21.13 -1.11 -13.24
CA VAL A 572 22.16 -0.55 -14.14
C VAL A 572 21.56 0.50 -15.08
N LEU A 573 20.39 0.22 -15.67
CA LEU A 573 19.73 1.14 -16.59
C LEU A 573 19.19 2.40 -15.88
N LYS A 574 18.96 2.33 -14.59
CA LYS A 574 18.45 3.46 -13.77
C LYS A 574 19.55 4.44 -13.36
N GLU A 575 20.81 4.07 -13.49
CA GLU A 575 21.93 4.97 -13.22
C GLU A 575 21.96 6.16 -14.18
N PRO A 576 22.46 7.35 -13.75
CA PRO A 576 22.32 8.62 -14.47
C PRO A 576 22.89 8.63 -15.90
N TRP A 577 23.77 7.71 -16.22
CA TRP A 577 24.41 7.63 -17.53
C TRP A 577 23.60 6.90 -18.61
N ALA A 578 22.56 6.12 -18.23
CA ALA A 578 21.87 5.30 -19.19
C ALA A 578 20.51 5.89 -19.63
N PHE A 579 19.47 5.73 -18.82
CA PHE A 579 18.11 6.13 -19.17
C PHE A 579 17.32 6.66 -17.95
N PRO A 580 17.76 7.78 -17.34
CA PRO A 580 17.22 8.21 -16.05
C PRO A 580 15.72 8.48 -16.06
N VAL A 581 15.15 8.96 -17.15
CA VAL A 581 13.75 9.36 -17.21
C VAL A 581 12.81 8.17 -17.44
N LEU A 582 13.15 7.26 -18.36
CA LEU A 582 12.33 6.09 -18.65
C LEU A 582 12.17 5.18 -17.44
N LEU A 583 13.19 5.13 -16.58
CA LEU A 583 13.29 4.22 -15.45
C LEU A 583 12.97 4.86 -14.11
N ARG A 584 12.75 6.18 -14.08
CA ARG A 584 12.35 6.92 -12.89
C ARG A 584 11.12 6.33 -12.20
N TRP A 585 10.20 5.80 -12.99
CA TRP A 585 8.95 5.22 -12.53
C TRP A 585 9.05 3.71 -12.26
N ALA A 586 10.19 3.10 -12.56
CA ALA A 586 10.42 1.70 -12.23
C ALA A 586 10.59 1.57 -10.70
N LYS A 587 9.68 0.86 -10.09
CA LYS A 587 9.72 0.51 -8.65
C LYS A 587 10.52 -0.81 -8.52
N GLU A 588 11.84 -0.72 -8.74
CA GLU A 588 12.73 -1.89 -8.80
C GLU A 588 12.79 -2.67 -7.49
N ASP A 589 12.66 -2.00 -6.37
CA ASP A 589 12.61 -2.59 -5.05
C ASP A 589 11.42 -3.54 -4.89
N PHE A 590 10.29 -3.24 -5.54
CA PHE A 590 9.11 -4.10 -5.55
C PHE A 590 9.38 -5.47 -6.20
N TYR A 591 10.27 -5.53 -7.20
CA TYR A 591 10.66 -6.78 -7.86
C TYR A 591 11.80 -7.51 -7.15
N ALA A 592 12.62 -6.80 -6.35
CA ALA A 592 13.76 -7.40 -5.65
C ALA A 592 13.33 -8.28 -4.47
N ALA A 593 12.46 -7.78 -3.63
CA ALA A 593 12.13 -8.38 -2.35
C ALA A 593 11.57 -9.81 -2.45
N PRO A 594 10.65 -10.14 -3.38
CA PRO A 594 10.19 -11.53 -3.53
C PRO A 594 11.30 -12.49 -3.96
N ALA A 595 12.19 -12.08 -4.86
CA ALA A 595 13.32 -12.93 -5.29
C ALA A 595 14.28 -13.22 -4.13
N LEU A 596 14.56 -12.22 -3.28
CA LEU A 596 15.39 -12.37 -2.09
C LEU A 596 14.73 -13.31 -1.07
N ALA A 597 13.43 -13.14 -0.82
CA ALA A 597 12.66 -14.00 0.08
C ALA A 597 12.68 -15.47 -0.38
N LEU A 598 12.47 -15.70 -1.68
CA LEU A 598 12.54 -17.03 -2.30
C LEU A 598 13.94 -17.67 -2.10
N ALA A 599 15.01 -16.93 -2.42
CA ALA A 599 16.37 -17.43 -2.33
C ALA A 599 16.76 -17.80 -0.89
N VAL A 600 16.47 -16.92 0.07
CA VAL A 600 16.73 -17.14 1.50
C VAL A 600 15.95 -18.37 2.02
N ALA A 601 14.65 -18.43 1.72
CA ALA A 601 13.80 -19.52 2.19
C ALA A 601 14.22 -20.89 1.64
N ILE A 602 14.57 -20.97 0.34
CA ILE A 602 15.05 -22.21 -0.30
C ILE A 602 16.34 -22.67 0.34
N THR A 603 17.27 -21.75 0.59
CA THR A 603 18.57 -22.08 1.19
C THR A 603 18.40 -22.59 2.61
N ILE A 604 17.62 -21.89 3.45
CA ILE A 604 17.36 -22.32 4.83
C ILE A 604 16.65 -23.70 4.84
N ALA A 605 15.67 -23.90 3.97
CA ALA A 605 14.91 -25.16 3.93
C ALA A 605 15.77 -26.38 3.53
N ARG A 606 16.88 -26.16 2.82
CA ARG A 606 17.82 -27.21 2.39
C ARG A 606 18.92 -27.52 3.39
N LEU A 607 19.00 -26.80 4.51
CA LEU A 607 19.96 -27.13 5.55
C LEU A 607 19.63 -28.49 6.20
N GLU A 608 20.63 -29.34 6.30
CA GLU A 608 20.49 -30.67 6.91
C GLU A 608 20.28 -30.56 8.43
N SER A 609 21.02 -29.67 9.07
CA SER A 609 20.92 -29.43 10.52
C SER A 609 19.57 -28.80 10.88
N ARG A 610 18.72 -29.56 11.59
CA ARG A 610 17.43 -29.06 12.09
C ARG A 610 17.56 -27.86 13.02
N PRO A 611 18.49 -27.83 14.00
CA PRO A 611 18.71 -26.65 14.85
C PRO A 611 19.11 -25.41 14.04
N ALA A 612 20.06 -25.55 13.09
CA ALA A 612 20.48 -24.44 12.24
C ALA A 612 19.30 -23.92 11.38
N ARG A 613 18.51 -24.82 10.81
CA ARG A 613 17.32 -24.46 10.03
C ARG A 613 16.31 -23.69 10.87
N LEU A 614 15.99 -24.15 12.07
CA LEU A 614 15.04 -23.46 12.96
C LEU A 614 15.61 -22.12 13.44
N GLY A 615 16.87 -22.07 13.83
CA GLY A 615 17.54 -20.84 14.28
C GLY A 615 17.57 -19.77 13.18
N LEU A 616 17.96 -20.12 11.96
CA LEU A 616 17.98 -19.19 10.83
C LEU A 616 16.58 -18.79 10.37
N THR A 617 15.59 -19.68 10.46
CA THR A 617 14.18 -19.34 10.24
C THR A 617 13.72 -18.27 11.23
N ALA A 618 13.94 -18.51 12.53
CA ALA A 618 13.55 -17.57 13.57
C ALA A 618 14.28 -16.22 13.42
N LEU A 619 15.58 -16.25 13.15
CA LEU A 619 16.38 -15.03 12.91
C LEU A 619 15.86 -14.24 11.71
N SER A 620 15.62 -14.90 10.56
CA SER A 620 15.13 -14.24 9.34
C SER A 620 13.77 -13.58 9.56
N LEU A 621 12.85 -14.28 10.24
CA LEU A 621 11.54 -13.73 10.58
C LEU A 621 11.64 -12.59 11.59
N ALA A 622 12.48 -12.69 12.60
CA ALA A 622 12.70 -11.64 13.59
C ALA A 622 13.28 -10.36 12.93
N VAL A 623 14.29 -10.51 12.07
CA VAL A 623 14.88 -9.39 11.33
C VAL A 623 13.84 -8.75 10.42
N ALA A 624 13.09 -9.54 9.65
CA ALA A 624 12.04 -9.02 8.77
C ALA A 624 10.95 -8.29 9.56
N ALA A 625 10.51 -8.85 10.69
CA ALA A 625 9.52 -8.21 11.57
C ALA A 625 10.05 -6.91 12.18
N PHE A 626 11.29 -6.89 12.65
CA PHE A 626 11.93 -5.68 13.20
C PHE A 626 11.99 -4.55 12.15
N LEU A 627 12.48 -4.87 10.96
CA LEU A 627 12.59 -3.90 9.87
C LEU A 627 11.21 -3.37 9.48
N ARG A 628 10.19 -4.24 9.44
CA ARG A 628 8.82 -3.84 9.14
C ARG A 628 8.22 -2.95 10.21
N ILE A 629 8.38 -3.27 11.50
CA ILE A 629 7.88 -2.44 12.60
C ILE A 629 8.50 -1.05 12.53
N ARG A 630 9.80 -0.97 12.24
CA ARG A 630 10.51 0.30 12.08
C ARG A 630 9.96 1.12 10.90
N ASP A 631 9.76 0.49 9.73
CA ASP A 631 9.27 1.17 8.54
C ASP A 631 7.79 1.57 8.68
N TYR A 632 6.99 0.70 9.28
CA TYR A 632 5.62 1.00 9.65
C TYR A 632 5.55 2.19 10.62
N GLY A 633 6.46 2.26 11.59
CA GLY A 633 6.63 3.38 12.49
C GLY A 633 6.97 4.68 11.77
N PHE A 634 7.82 4.63 10.77
CA PHE A 634 8.18 5.78 9.94
C PHE A 634 6.95 6.34 9.18
N HIS A 635 6.15 5.48 8.56
CA HIS A 635 4.94 5.88 7.83
C HIS A 635 3.78 6.30 8.75
N ALA A 636 3.75 5.81 9.98
CA ALA A 636 2.75 6.22 10.97
C ALA A 636 3.08 7.56 11.65
N ASP A 637 4.24 8.18 11.33
CA ASP A 637 4.85 9.30 12.10
C ASP A 637 4.88 9.02 13.61
N SER A 638 4.98 7.76 13.93
CA SER A 638 4.89 7.25 15.28
C SER A 638 6.27 7.22 15.96
N LEU A 639 7.21 8.07 15.59
CA LEU A 639 8.25 8.47 16.53
C LEU A 639 7.66 9.07 17.82
N ARG A 640 6.40 9.55 17.78
CA ARG A 640 5.57 9.73 18.97
C ARG A 640 5.15 8.42 19.64
N PHE A 641 5.18 7.28 18.96
CA PHE A 641 4.95 5.95 19.52
C PHE A 641 6.13 5.47 20.39
N LEU A 642 7.34 5.95 20.13
CA LEU A 642 8.56 5.60 20.86
C LEU A 642 9.02 6.70 21.83
N ARG A 643 8.37 7.86 21.82
CA ARG A 643 8.48 8.91 22.84
C ARG A 643 7.29 8.87 23.79
#